data_28112a3ed69471473d7e7f6faa7ccb34
#
_entry.id   28112a3ed69471473d7e7f6faa7ccb34
#
_cell.length_a   1.000
_cell.length_b   1.000
_cell.length_c   1.000
_cell.angle_alpha   90.00
_cell.angle_beta   90.00
_cell.angle_gamma   90.00
#
_symmetry.space_group_name_H-M   'P 1'
#
loop_
_entity.id
_entity.type
_entity.pdbx_description
1 polymer ?
#
loop_
_entity_poly.entity_id
_entity_poly.type
_entity_poly.pdbx_seq_one_letter_code
_entity_poly.pdbx_strand_id
1 'polypeptide(L)'
;MAIRDKLAQLAARLHDAPQYNSQGAVLFVDLEHRATLKKYLPLEVMRNFLGGRGANMWLLYNLLDEERAALDPEVPLIFGTGILTSSMPSATRGNFTSMSPESDAILDANGGDYFPSFLRTHGYDHIVLYGQAPSWTLLKLAYENIEFVDAAPYVGMDNLALPKAIERDFQCVEREDMALARITTAGENQVLCAGIMGGIKAIWARGGGGAKMGSLKLKGIMVHGTPRELQPVEPMARYNKVIGKKIIGTSVIKNALKMVGTPFLYKPSRVLCALGTKNHQETSWKESLDADNFDPYRPGMDGCYLCPVHCRNQNDMTPDSQGGWGAAALKGLTGNASYDKAQASVEHGKQRNYNGILNDGKYDQYDKGDGPEYVTLGKFGPLIGIAEPEQVLRLNNILNDLGLDSASTGSSIAWAMELYQRGIITQKDTGGLDLSWGNYEAIEKLLFMTAKREGFGDTIADSARAVERGKYPAAALDYRMTVKGLFQSDPHDARILKAFALGLSVATRGMDHLRNRVTLEINARINDDPAFKTALYNGVVSAAPNSYEGKEYAVRKCENNYAVGDSVGMCRFNTKLFNSPTLPDTGDFAVQLSSLTGQAFVEAEMDEIGRNISGIEHMLNFRLGLRAKDDTLPRRWFEEALTEGPFAGEKIDRKEFEAMKARFYTVTGLNSEGLPATDWHEKLSRLITGFSLRVELPRPLPGAPEQIVVIDETVGDVTALRQALLRKLPEAAAELNDKSWNVAVNGAMVLSGELTARVSSGDRITLVPIIAGG
;
A
#
# COMPACT_ATOMS: atom_id res chain seq x y z
N MET A 1 20.91 -14.41 -9.52
CA MET A 1 22.04 -13.43 -9.77
C MET A 1 22.13 -12.50 -8.59
N ALA A 2 23.33 -12.21 -8.05
CA ALA A 2 23.47 -11.28 -6.93
C ALA A 2 22.95 -9.88 -7.30
N ILE A 3 22.43 -9.15 -6.32
CA ILE A 3 21.86 -7.80 -6.56
C ILE A 3 22.90 -6.84 -7.15
N ARG A 4 24.19 -6.99 -6.78
CA ARG A 4 25.27 -6.14 -7.32
C ARG A 4 25.49 -6.35 -8.81
N ASP A 5 25.30 -7.58 -9.31
CA ASP A 5 25.40 -7.87 -10.75
C ASP A 5 24.21 -7.26 -11.51
N LYS A 6 22.99 -7.40 -10.96
CA LYS A 6 21.78 -6.76 -11.50
C LYS A 6 21.91 -5.24 -11.50
N LEU A 7 22.48 -4.67 -10.43
CA LEU A 7 22.77 -3.24 -10.33
C LEU A 7 23.77 -2.76 -11.37
N ALA A 8 24.84 -3.51 -11.63
CA ALA A 8 25.83 -3.17 -12.65
C ALA A 8 25.17 -3.12 -14.04
N GLN A 9 24.30 -4.09 -14.36
CA GLN A 9 23.52 -4.10 -15.60
C GLN A 9 22.54 -2.92 -15.67
N LEU A 10 21.82 -2.63 -14.59
CA LEU A 10 20.89 -1.52 -14.53
C LEU A 10 21.60 -0.16 -14.63
N ALA A 11 22.75 0.01 -13.96
CA ALA A 11 23.53 1.24 -13.96
C ALA A 11 23.99 1.66 -15.37
N ALA A 12 24.21 0.70 -16.27
CA ALA A 12 24.52 0.97 -17.68
C ALA A 12 23.35 1.61 -18.46
N ARG A 13 22.12 1.51 -17.94
CA ARG A 13 20.90 2.09 -18.52
C ARG A 13 20.49 3.41 -17.85
N LEU A 14 21.13 3.76 -16.75
CA LEU A 14 20.92 5.00 -16.02
C LEU A 14 21.92 6.07 -16.46
N HIS A 15 21.61 7.34 -16.18
CA HIS A 15 22.43 8.47 -16.58
C HIS A 15 23.23 9.06 -15.41
N ASP A 16 24.33 9.77 -15.75
CA ASP A 16 25.13 10.51 -14.75
C ASP A 16 24.62 11.93 -14.50
N ALA A 17 23.65 12.38 -15.29
CA ALA A 17 23.04 13.71 -15.18
C ALA A 17 21.52 13.63 -15.40
N PRO A 18 20.74 14.60 -14.84
CA PRO A 18 19.28 14.66 -15.04
C PRO A 18 18.89 14.69 -16.52
N GLN A 19 17.86 13.95 -16.89
CA GLN A 19 17.34 13.88 -18.25
C GLN A 19 16.10 14.77 -18.47
N TYR A 20 15.58 15.38 -17.40
CA TYR A 20 14.43 16.27 -17.40
C TYR A 20 14.48 17.19 -16.18
N ASN A 21 13.70 18.27 -16.19
CA ASN A 21 13.82 19.35 -15.19
C ASN A 21 13.54 18.92 -13.74
N SER A 22 12.75 17.86 -13.51
CA SER A 22 12.43 17.37 -12.16
C SER A 22 13.42 16.36 -11.59
N GLN A 23 14.58 16.20 -12.19
CA GLN A 23 15.77 15.43 -11.81
C GLN A 23 15.69 13.91 -12.01
N GLY A 24 14.81 13.16 -11.29
CA GLY A 24 14.78 11.68 -11.33
C GLY A 24 16.01 11.02 -10.68
N ALA A 25 16.54 11.62 -9.62
CA ALA A 25 17.75 11.15 -8.94
C ALA A 25 17.48 9.86 -8.15
N VAL A 26 18.31 8.83 -8.35
CA VAL A 26 18.28 7.55 -7.65
C VAL A 26 19.58 7.37 -6.88
N LEU A 27 19.48 7.21 -5.56
CA LEU A 27 20.60 6.89 -4.69
C LEU A 27 20.59 5.38 -4.40
N PHE A 28 21.59 4.66 -4.87
CA PHE A 28 21.85 3.27 -4.51
C PHE A 28 22.73 3.24 -3.26
N VAL A 29 22.33 2.46 -2.26
CA VAL A 29 23.03 2.36 -0.97
C VAL A 29 23.30 0.90 -0.65
N ASP A 30 24.57 0.51 -0.74
CA ASP A 30 25.08 -0.76 -0.26
C ASP A 30 25.38 -0.64 1.24
N LEU A 31 24.46 -1.17 2.07
CA LEU A 31 24.59 -1.09 3.52
C LEU A 31 25.71 -1.97 4.06
N GLU A 32 25.99 -3.09 3.39
CA GLU A 32 27.04 -4.04 3.79
C GLU A 32 28.44 -3.42 3.62
N HIS A 33 28.69 -2.76 2.48
CA HIS A 33 29.98 -2.16 2.17
C HIS A 33 30.05 -0.65 2.48
N ARG A 34 28.96 -0.05 2.98
CA ARG A 34 28.83 1.40 3.26
C ARG A 34 29.22 2.24 2.03
N ALA A 35 28.70 1.83 0.87
CA ALA A 35 28.99 2.48 -0.39
C ALA A 35 27.71 3.07 -1.02
N THR A 36 27.85 4.15 -1.76
CA THR A 36 26.73 4.83 -2.43
C THR A 36 27.04 5.13 -3.88
N LEU A 37 25.99 5.11 -4.73
CA LEU A 37 26.06 5.51 -6.13
C LEU A 37 24.83 6.32 -6.47
N LYS A 38 25.01 7.55 -6.98
CA LYS A 38 23.93 8.40 -7.47
C LYS A 38 23.84 8.32 -9.00
N LYS A 39 22.65 8.07 -9.51
CA LYS A 39 22.33 8.03 -10.94
C LYS A 39 20.98 8.71 -11.19
N TYR A 40 20.60 8.84 -12.46
CA TYR A 40 19.36 9.49 -12.86
C TYR A 40 18.55 8.58 -13.80
N LEU A 41 17.23 8.56 -13.60
CA LEU A 41 16.30 7.79 -14.42
C LEU A 41 16.29 8.29 -15.87
N PRO A 42 16.19 7.38 -16.86
CA PRO A 42 15.94 7.73 -18.25
C PRO A 42 14.62 8.50 -18.43
N LEU A 43 14.58 9.39 -19.40
CA LEU A 43 13.36 10.12 -19.78
C LEU A 43 12.21 9.15 -20.12
N GLU A 44 12.49 8.04 -20.77
CA GLU A 44 11.50 7.02 -21.12
C GLU A 44 10.80 6.41 -19.89
N VAL A 45 11.55 6.18 -18.80
CA VAL A 45 11.00 5.67 -17.54
C VAL A 45 10.04 6.70 -16.94
N MET A 46 10.44 7.97 -16.88
CA MET A 46 9.59 9.05 -16.40
C MET A 46 8.31 9.18 -17.25
N ARG A 47 8.41 9.09 -18.57
CA ARG A 47 7.25 9.21 -19.46
C ARG A 47 6.25 8.06 -19.34
N ASN A 48 6.69 6.84 -19.01
CA ASN A 48 5.83 5.65 -18.98
C ASN A 48 5.44 5.20 -17.57
N PHE A 49 6.19 5.62 -16.53
CA PHE A 49 6.00 5.18 -15.15
C PHE A 49 6.00 6.33 -14.13
N LEU A 50 6.34 7.56 -14.54
CA LEU A 50 6.46 8.75 -13.69
C LEU A 50 7.54 8.60 -12.60
N GLY A 51 7.22 9.01 -11.35
CA GLY A 51 8.05 8.84 -10.15
C GLY A 51 7.42 7.85 -9.16
N GLY A 52 7.73 8.00 -7.88
CA GLY A 52 7.09 7.28 -6.78
C GLY A 52 6.87 5.81 -7.04
N ARG A 53 5.60 5.37 -6.94
CA ARG A 53 5.19 3.97 -7.14
C ARG A 53 5.65 3.41 -8.49
N GLY A 54 5.43 4.12 -9.59
CA GLY A 54 5.71 3.59 -10.92
C GLY A 54 7.21 3.38 -11.18
N ALA A 55 8.05 4.39 -10.88
CA ALA A 55 9.51 4.26 -11.00
C ALA A 55 10.08 3.22 -10.02
N ASN A 56 9.53 3.12 -8.80
CA ASN A 56 9.91 2.07 -7.86
C ASN A 56 9.64 0.67 -8.42
N MET A 57 8.48 0.44 -9.06
CA MET A 57 8.17 -0.85 -9.69
C MET A 57 9.11 -1.17 -10.84
N TRP A 58 9.49 -0.17 -11.64
CA TRP A 58 10.49 -0.32 -12.69
C TRP A 58 11.87 -0.72 -12.11
N LEU A 59 12.31 -0.04 -11.02
CA LEU A 59 13.54 -0.39 -10.32
C LEU A 59 13.47 -1.80 -9.72
N LEU A 60 12.37 -2.12 -9.02
CA LEU A 60 12.19 -3.43 -8.40
C LEU A 60 12.22 -4.56 -9.44
N TYR A 61 11.53 -4.38 -10.58
CA TYR A 61 11.49 -5.40 -11.63
C TYR A 61 12.89 -5.77 -12.15
N ASN A 62 13.75 -4.78 -12.30
CA ASN A 62 15.13 -4.98 -12.79
C ASN A 62 16.08 -5.51 -11.71
N LEU A 63 15.77 -5.35 -10.43
CA LEU A 63 16.66 -5.69 -9.32
C LEU A 63 16.23 -6.94 -8.54
N LEU A 64 14.94 -7.29 -8.54
CA LEU A 64 14.41 -8.39 -7.74
C LEU A 64 14.93 -9.74 -8.24
N ASP A 65 15.33 -10.57 -7.28
CA ASP A 65 15.53 -12.01 -7.44
C ASP A 65 14.38 -12.72 -6.70
N GLU A 66 13.42 -13.23 -7.46
CA GLU A 66 12.20 -13.84 -6.94
C GLU A 66 12.43 -15.19 -6.22
N GLU A 67 13.58 -15.81 -6.41
CA GLU A 67 13.95 -17.06 -5.72
C GLU A 67 14.35 -16.83 -4.25
N ARG A 68 14.57 -15.55 -3.88
CA ARG A 68 14.97 -15.18 -2.51
C ARG A 68 13.78 -14.95 -1.61
N ALA A 69 13.99 -15.17 -0.31
CA ALA A 69 13.01 -14.80 0.71
C ALA A 69 12.90 -13.27 0.85
N ALA A 70 11.71 -12.76 1.15
CA ALA A 70 11.46 -11.32 1.23
C ALA A 70 12.38 -10.56 2.22
N LEU A 71 12.79 -11.20 3.31
CA LEU A 71 13.70 -10.62 4.30
C LEU A 71 15.19 -10.80 3.95
N ASP A 72 15.53 -11.51 2.87
CA ASP A 72 16.91 -11.66 2.41
C ASP A 72 17.51 -10.27 2.09
N PRO A 73 18.70 -9.92 2.60
CA PRO A 73 19.37 -8.64 2.35
C PRO A 73 19.62 -8.31 0.86
N GLU A 74 19.66 -9.30 0.00
CA GLU A 74 19.81 -9.14 -1.46
C GLU A 74 18.49 -8.72 -2.15
N VAL A 75 17.33 -8.79 -1.48
CA VAL A 75 16.08 -8.21 -1.95
C VAL A 75 16.07 -6.71 -1.62
N PRO A 76 15.95 -5.81 -2.59
CA PRO A 76 16.04 -4.37 -2.33
C PRO A 76 14.80 -3.83 -1.59
N LEU A 77 15.01 -2.84 -0.72
CA LEU A 77 13.97 -1.96 -0.21
C LEU A 77 14.12 -0.60 -0.92
N ILE A 78 13.09 -0.17 -1.64
CA ILE A 78 13.15 1.03 -2.48
C ILE A 78 12.19 2.07 -1.90
N PHE A 79 12.68 3.28 -1.66
CA PHE A 79 11.83 4.43 -1.39
C PHE A 79 11.79 5.35 -2.60
N GLY A 80 10.62 5.89 -2.94
CA GLY A 80 10.48 6.86 -4.03
C GLY A 80 9.47 7.95 -3.67
N THR A 81 9.82 9.20 -3.95
CA THR A 81 8.91 10.33 -3.88
C THR A 81 8.11 10.43 -5.17
N GLY A 82 6.86 10.91 -5.09
CA GLY A 82 6.13 11.23 -6.31
C GLY A 82 6.78 12.41 -7.07
N ILE A 83 6.66 12.39 -8.40
CA ILE A 83 7.32 13.39 -9.25
C ILE A 83 6.80 14.82 -9.01
N LEU A 84 5.59 15.02 -8.47
CA LEU A 84 5.03 16.33 -8.10
C LEU A 84 5.12 16.61 -6.59
N THR A 85 5.71 15.72 -5.79
CA THR A 85 5.87 15.91 -4.34
C THR A 85 6.58 17.23 -4.06
N SER A 86 6.05 18.03 -3.12
CA SER A 86 6.49 19.38 -2.76
C SER A 86 6.35 20.46 -3.84
N SER A 87 5.89 20.11 -5.04
CA SER A 87 5.71 21.08 -6.14
C SER A 87 4.23 21.41 -6.40
N MET A 88 3.29 20.60 -5.91
CA MET A 88 1.85 20.77 -6.09
C MET A 88 1.13 20.65 -4.73
N PRO A 89 0.04 21.44 -4.48
CA PRO A 89 -0.75 21.32 -3.26
C PRO A 89 -1.23 19.88 -3.01
N SER A 90 -1.04 19.38 -1.80
CA SER A 90 -1.38 18.00 -1.38
C SER A 90 -0.57 16.88 -2.06
N ALA A 91 0.43 17.19 -2.87
CA ALA A 91 1.42 16.22 -3.33
C ALA A 91 2.53 16.09 -2.26
N THR A 92 2.35 15.15 -1.34
CA THR A 92 3.19 14.97 -0.14
C THR A 92 3.58 13.52 0.08
N ARG A 93 3.33 12.64 -0.92
CA ARG A 93 3.46 11.20 -0.76
C ARG A 93 4.75 10.64 -1.33
N GLY A 94 5.18 9.54 -0.71
CA GLY A 94 6.21 8.65 -1.23
C GLY A 94 5.86 7.20 -0.91
N ASN A 95 6.53 6.27 -1.57
CA ASN A 95 6.27 4.85 -1.49
C ASN A 95 7.52 4.08 -1.06
N PHE A 96 7.37 3.15 -0.10
CA PHE A 96 8.32 2.05 0.09
C PHE A 96 7.85 0.84 -0.72
N THR A 97 8.77 0.25 -1.47
CA THR A 97 8.50 -0.85 -2.39
C THR A 97 9.54 -1.95 -2.23
N SER A 98 9.12 -3.21 -2.21
CA SER A 98 9.96 -4.41 -2.10
C SER A 98 9.13 -5.67 -2.43
N MET A 99 9.65 -6.84 -2.14
CA MET A 99 8.90 -8.06 -1.94
C MET A 99 8.33 -8.07 -0.53
N SER A 100 7.06 -8.46 -0.36
CA SER A 100 6.39 -8.45 0.94
C SER A 100 6.80 -9.64 1.80
N PRO A 101 7.28 -9.43 3.04
CA PRO A 101 7.44 -10.54 3.99
C PRO A 101 6.12 -11.01 4.60
N GLU A 102 5.08 -10.20 4.55
CA GLU A 102 3.78 -10.48 5.14
C GLU A 102 2.84 -11.24 4.19
N SER A 103 2.93 -10.98 2.88
CA SER A 103 2.04 -11.54 1.86
C SER A 103 2.81 -12.26 0.75
N ASP A 104 2.08 -12.89 -0.20
CA ASP A 104 2.68 -13.54 -1.37
C ASP A 104 2.94 -12.55 -2.52
N ALA A 105 2.53 -11.28 -2.35
CA ALA A 105 2.58 -10.24 -3.35
C ALA A 105 3.76 -9.27 -3.14
N ILE A 106 3.86 -8.30 -4.05
CA ILE A 106 4.74 -7.15 -3.89
C ILE A 106 4.35 -6.33 -2.65
N LEU A 107 5.37 -5.74 -1.98
CA LEU A 107 5.20 -4.68 -1.02
C LEU A 107 5.16 -3.34 -1.77
N ASP A 108 4.14 -2.54 -1.51
CA ASP A 108 4.09 -1.13 -1.88
C ASP A 108 3.26 -0.38 -0.84
N ALA A 109 3.94 0.37 0.01
CA ALA A 109 3.34 1.14 1.09
C ALA A 109 3.44 2.64 0.79
N ASN A 110 2.30 3.31 0.69
CA ASN A 110 2.20 4.75 0.44
C ASN A 110 2.02 5.52 1.74
N GLY A 111 2.84 6.50 1.99
CA GLY A 111 2.80 7.36 3.17
C GLY A 111 3.09 8.83 2.83
N GLY A 112 2.73 9.72 3.74
CA GLY A 112 2.96 11.16 3.61
C GLY A 112 3.84 11.69 4.74
N ASP A 113 3.46 12.86 5.25
CA ASP A 113 4.11 13.66 6.27
C ASP A 113 5.27 14.52 5.69
N TYR A 114 6.40 14.58 6.34
CA TYR A 114 7.52 15.48 6.01
C TYR A 114 8.63 14.76 5.23
N PHE A 115 8.89 13.51 5.52
CA PHE A 115 10.03 12.76 4.96
C PHE A 115 10.09 12.74 3.42
N PRO A 116 8.99 12.46 2.67
CA PRO A 116 9.07 12.47 1.21
C PRO A 116 9.46 13.84 0.66
N SER A 117 8.91 14.90 1.27
CA SER A 117 9.17 16.29 0.86
C SER A 117 10.63 16.71 1.16
N PHE A 118 11.13 16.38 2.34
CA PHE A 118 12.52 16.64 2.71
C PHE A 118 13.50 15.92 1.79
N LEU A 119 13.29 14.64 1.54
CA LEU A 119 14.14 13.86 0.65
C LEU A 119 14.26 14.52 -0.74
N ARG A 120 13.10 14.89 -1.33
CA ARG A 120 13.06 15.53 -2.64
C ARG A 120 13.76 16.88 -2.65
N THR A 121 13.53 17.71 -1.62
CA THR A 121 14.18 19.04 -1.50
C THR A 121 15.68 18.97 -1.26
N HIS A 122 16.19 17.79 -0.84
CA HIS A 122 17.62 17.51 -0.70
C HIS A 122 18.25 16.89 -1.94
N GLY A 123 17.49 16.75 -3.04
CA GLY A 123 18.01 16.33 -4.35
C GLY A 123 17.99 14.83 -4.61
N TYR A 124 17.09 14.10 -3.94
CA TYR A 124 16.88 12.67 -4.15
C TYR A 124 15.41 12.38 -4.41
N ASP A 125 15.12 11.66 -5.49
CA ASP A 125 13.76 11.19 -5.81
C ASP A 125 13.56 9.74 -5.34
N HIS A 126 14.59 8.91 -5.46
CA HIS A 126 14.56 7.50 -5.06
C HIS A 126 15.78 7.11 -4.24
N ILE A 127 15.60 6.16 -3.32
CA ILE A 127 16.68 5.47 -2.60
C ILE A 127 16.47 3.97 -2.77
N VAL A 128 17.50 3.25 -3.18
CA VAL A 128 17.54 1.78 -3.28
C VAL A 128 18.50 1.24 -2.23
N LEU A 129 17.97 0.55 -1.23
CA LEU A 129 18.69 -0.01 -0.09
C LEU A 129 18.86 -1.52 -0.27
N TYR A 130 20.06 -2.04 -0.12
CA TYR A 130 20.37 -3.47 -0.21
C TYR A 130 21.61 -3.83 0.62
N GLY A 131 21.80 -5.13 0.85
CA GLY A 131 22.82 -5.63 1.75
C GLY A 131 22.44 -5.43 3.22
N GLN A 132 22.99 -6.25 4.11
CA GLN A 132 22.78 -6.08 5.55
C GLN A 132 23.95 -5.26 6.14
N ALA A 133 23.64 -4.19 6.85
CA ALA A 133 24.66 -3.41 7.56
C ALA A 133 25.40 -4.28 8.60
N PRO A 134 26.70 -4.12 8.78
CA PRO A 134 27.49 -4.89 9.77
C PRO A 134 26.98 -4.69 11.21
N SER A 135 26.48 -3.51 11.53
CA SER A 135 25.86 -3.12 12.79
C SER A 135 24.62 -2.28 12.53
N TRP A 136 23.76 -2.09 13.52
CA TRP A 136 22.63 -1.17 13.42
C TRP A 136 23.08 0.20 12.94
N THR A 137 22.46 0.68 11.87
CA THR A 137 22.87 1.90 11.15
C THR A 137 21.71 2.87 11.03
N LEU A 138 22.00 4.17 11.17
CA LEU A 138 21.17 5.28 10.76
C LEU A 138 21.81 5.89 9.49
N LEU A 139 21.10 5.89 8.37
CA LEU A 139 21.55 6.54 7.14
C LEU A 139 21.20 8.02 7.21
N LYS A 140 22.21 8.90 7.30
CA LYS A 140 22.01 10.35 7.33
C LYS A 140 22.33 10.97 5.99
N LEU A 141 21.39 11.71 5.45
CA LEU A 141 21.46 12.44 4.18
C LEU A 141 21.42 13.93 4.49
N ALA A 142 22.51 14.63 4.21
CA ALA A 142 22.61 16.08 4.35
C ALA A 142 23.06 16.66 3.01
N TYR A 143 22.12 16.89 2.11
CA TYR A 143 22.33 17.22 0.69
C TYR A 143 23.26 16.17 0.03
N GLU A 144 24.44 16.57 -0.46
CA GLU A 144 25.38 15.63 -1.09
C GLU A 144 26.23 14.82 -0.07
N ASN A 145 26.13 15.14 1.22
CA ASN A 145 26.85 14.41 2.26
C ASN A 145 26.00 13.24 2.77
N ILE A 146 26.53 12.02 2.64
CA ILE A 146 25.87 10.77 3.06
C ILE A 146 26.72 10.11 4.12
N GLU A 147 26.15 9.86 5.28
CA GLU A 147 26.83 9.28 6.43
C GLU A 147 26.13 8.01 6.92
N PHE A 148 26.91 6.97 7.23
CA PHE A 148 26.46 5.75 7.90
C PHE A 148 26.75 5.88 9.38
N VAL A 149 25.77 6.33 10.15
CA VAL A 149 25.90 6.61 11.57
C VAL A 149 25.62 5.34 12.39
N ASP A 150 26.41 5.08 13.45
CA ASP A 150 26.12 4.00 14.37
C ASP A 150 24.79 4.24 15.10
N ALA A 151 23.85 3.31 14.95
CA ALA A 151 22.54 3.38 15.55
C ALA A 151 22.38 2.49 16.81
N ALA A 152 23.45 1.87 17.29
CA ALA A 152 23.39 1.05 18.51
C ALA A 152 22.77 1.79 19.72
N PRO A 153 23.02 3.10 19.94
CA PRO A 153 22.37 3.86 21.01
C PRO A 153 20.85 4.01 20.88
N TYR A 154 20.31 3.80 19.70
CA TYR A 154 18.89 4.01 19.37
C TYR A 154 18.08 2.70 19.28
N VAL A 155 18.74 1.55 19.39
CA VAL A 155 18.08 0.24 19.38
C VAL A 155 17.17 0.11 20.62
N GLY A 156 15.96 -0.42 20.41
CA GLY A 156 14.92 -0.52 21.43
C GLY A 156 14.15 0.77 21.69
N MET A 157 14.51 1.90 21.05
CA MET A 157 13.72 3.12 21.13
C MET A 157 12.55 3.07 20.14
N ASP A 158 11.37 3.32 20.67
CA ASP A 158 10.13 3.37 19.91
C ASP A 158 9.87 4.76 19.30
N ASN A 159 8.72 4.93 18.65
CA ASN A 159 8.44 6.08 17.79
C ASN A 159 8.44 7.44 18.51
N LEU A 160 8.10 7.47 19.80
CA LEU A 160 8.08 8.71 20.60
C LEU A 160 9.47 9.06 21.18
N ALA A 161 10.27 8.05 21.52
CA ALA A 161 11.58 8.24 22.16
C ALA A 161 12.70 8.54 21.15
N LEU A 162 12.69 7.85 20.01
CA LEU A 162 13.75 7.89 19.01
C LEU A 162 13.99 9.30 18.43
N PRO A 163 12.97 10.05 17.97
CA PRO A 163 13.19 11.39 17.42
C PRO A 163 13.83 12.34 18.43
N LYS A 164 13.39 12.30 19.70
CA LYS A 164 13.93 13.14 20.77
C LYS A 164 15.41 12.85 21.06
N ALA A 165 15.82 11.59 20.95
CA ALA A 165 17.22 11.22 21.10
C ALA A 165 18.06 11.76 19.93
N ILE A 166 17.56 11.63 18.70
CA ILE A 166 18.21 12.13 17.49
C ILE A 166 18.28 13.67 17.50
N GLU A 167 17.20 14.37 17.87
CA GLU A 167 17.17 15.83 18.01
C GLU A 167 18.27 16.34 18.95
N ARG A 168 18.41 15.70 20.11
CA ARG A 168 19.46 16.03 21.08
C ARG A 168 20.86 15.79 20.52
N ASP A 169 21.09 14.62 19.88
CA ASP A 169 22.43 14.18 19.50
C ASP A 169 22.92 14.88 18.23
N PHE A 170 22.01 15.32 17.34
CA PHE A 170 22.34 16.05 16.11
C PHE A 170 21.99 17.53 16.15
N GLN A 171 21.45 18.04 17.27
CA GLN A 171 21.06 19.44 17.46
C GLN A 171 20.12 19.94 16.36
N CYS A 172 19.09 19.16 16.06
CA CYS A 172 18.08 19.41 15.04
C CYS A 172 16.67 19.26 15.62
N VAL A 173 15.64 19.65 14.86
CA VAL A 173 14.22 19.55 15.25
C VAL A 173 13.45 18.83 14.17
N GLU A 174 12.73 17.75 14.54
CA GLU A 174 11.90 17.00 13.60
C GLU A 174 10.83 17.93 12.99
N ARG A 175 10.65 17.87 11.67
CA ARG A 175 9.74 18.69 10.85
C ARG A 175 10.19 20.14 10.61
N GLU A 176 11.30 20.59 11.14
CA GLU A 176 11.88 21.91 10.87
C GLU A 176 13.14 21.80 9.99
N ASP A 177 14.18 21.15 10.48
CA ASP A 177 15.44 20.91 9.77
C ASP A 177 15.84 19.42 9.76
N MET A 178 14.93 18.53 10.15
CA MET A 178 15.09 17.09 10.09
C MET A 178 13.77 16.40 9.77
N ALA A 179 13.83 15.37 8.91
CA ALA A 179 12.76 14.40 8.74
C ALA A 179 13.32 12.97 8.79
N LEU A 180 12.57 12.07 9.39
CA LEU A 180 13.05 10.73 9.72
C LEU A 180 12.05 9.66 9.26
N ALA A 181 12.50 8.73 8.42
CA ALA A 181 11.83 7.44 8.21
C ALA A 181 12.53 6.41 9.12
N ARG A 182 11.77 5.76 10.01
CA ARG A 182 12.33 4.96 11.10
C ARG A 182 11.55 3.70 11.40
N ILE A 183 12.23 2.71 11.97
CA ILE A 183 11.58 1.54 12.57
C ILE A 183 11.68 1.59 14.11
N THR A 184 10.76 0.90 14.73
CA THR A 184 10.64 0.75 16.17
C THR A 184 10.98 -0.68 16.59
N THR A 185 10.73 -1.03 17.85
CA THR A 185 10.89 -2.39 18.38
C THR A 185 10.24 -3.46 17.51
N ALA A 186 9.05 -3.21 16.95
CA ALA A 186 8.39 -4.17 16.05
C ALA A 186 9.22 -4.45 14.78
N GLY A 187 9.78 -3.40 14.15
CA GLY A 187 10.63 -3.55 12.96
C GLY A 187 11.97 -4.22 13.28
N GLU A 188 12.59 -3.87 14.41
CA GLU A 188 13.83 -4.49 14.89
C GLU A 188 13.68 -6.01 15.11
N ASN A 189 12.53 -6.44 15.62
CA ASN A 189 12.18 -7.85 15.84
C ASN A 189 11.55 -8.50 14.61
N GLN A 190 11.55 -7.84 13.46
CA GLN A 190 11.02 -8.36 12.20
C GLN A 190 9.59 -8.90 12.33
N VAL A 191 8.74 -8.16 13.06
CA VAL A 191 7.29 -8.42 13.11
C VAL A 191 6.74 -8.22 11.70
N LEU A 192 6.09 -9.24 11.12
CA LEU A 192 5.75 -9.22 9.69
C LEU A 192 4.79 -8.10 9.29
N CYS A 193 3.98 -7.60 10.22
CA CYS A 193 3.12 -6.43 10.03
C CYS A 193 3.72 -5.12 10.57
N ALA A 194 5.04 -5.06 10.80
CA ALA A 194 5.69 -3.80 11.18
C ALA A 194 5.78 -2.85 9.99
N GLY A 195 5.42 -1.58 10.23
CA GLY A 195 5.57 -0.49 9.27
C GLY A 195 6.84 0.34 9.48
N ILE A 196 7.05 1.31 8.59
CA ILE A 196 8.08 2.34 8.72
C ILE A 196 7.39 3.64 9.11
N MET A 197 7.83 4.27 10.21
CA MET A 197 7.25 5.51 10.72
C MET A 197 7.91 6.73 10.09
N GLY A 198 7.09 7.72 9.69
CA GLY A 198 7.57 9.01 9.15
C GLY A 198 7.18 10.21 10.01
N GLY A 199 6.56 9.98 11.16
CA GLY A 199 6.08 10.98 12.11
C GLY A 199 5.39 10.29 13.28
N ILE A 200 4.68 11.02 14.14
CA ILE A 200 3.99 10.43 15.30
C ILE A 200 2.98 9.34 14.85
N LYS A 201 2.25 9.60 13.75
CA LYS A 201 1.24 8.69 13.21
C LYS A 201 1.51 8.31 11.75
N ALA A 202 2.27 9.10 11.02
CA ALA A 202 2.54 8.80 9.61
C ALA A 202 3.33 7.49 9.48
N ILE A 203 2.74 6.53 8.80
CA ILE A 203 3.30 5.18 8.68
C ILE A 203 3.17 4.67 7.24
N TRP A 204 4.22 4.08 6.71
CA TRP A 204 4.20 3.18 5.55
C TRP A 204 3.92 1.77 6.08
N ALA A 205 2.64 1.46 6.24
CA ALA A 205 2.20 0.33 7.07
C ALA A 205 2.19 -1.02 6.33
N ARG A 206 1.62 -1.04 5.13
CA ARG A 206 1.22 -2.29 4.47
C ARG A 206 2.38 -3.13 3.95
N GLY A 207 2.30 -4.46 4.15
CA GLY A 207 3.18 -5.45 3.55
C GLY A 207 4.50 -5.66 4.27
N GLY A 208 4.69 -5.13 5.50
CA GLY A 208 5.82 -5.48 6.36
C GLY A 208 7.14 -4.75 6.06
N GLY A 209 7.05 -3.50 5.55
CA GLY A 209 8.23 -2.69 5.25
C GLY A 209 9.17 -2.49 6.43
N GLY A 210 8.62 -2.39 7.66
CA GLY A 210 9.42 -2.27 8.89
C GLY A 210 10.23 -3.52 9.18
N ALA A 211 9.65 -4.72 9.00
CA ALA A 211 10.38 -5.97 9.13
C ALA A 211 11.51 -6.09 8.09
N LYS A 212 11.22 -5.66 6.84
CA LYS A 212 12.23 -5.62 5.78
C LYS A 212 13.39 -4.68 6.12
N MET A 213 13.09 -3.48 6.60
CA MET A 213 14.11 -2.51 7.02
C MET A 213 14.94 -3.03 8.21
N GLY A 214 14.28 -3.73 9.15
CA GLY A 214 14.94 -4.41 10.27
C GLY A 214 15.90 -5.51 9.83
N SER A 215 15.52 -6.31 8.79
CA SER A 215 16.41 -7.35 8.26
C SER A 215 17.70 -6.79 7.65
N LEU A 216 17.70 -5.54 7.22
CA LEU A 216 18.87 -4.81 6.72
C LEU A 216 19.71 -4.18 7.85
N LYS A 217 19.29 -4.28 9.10
CA LYS A 217 19.84 -3.57 10.27
C LYS A 217 19.89 -2.05 10.08
N LEU A 218 18.85 -1.51 9.45
CA LEU A 218 18.70 -0.07 9.22
C LEU A 218 17.65 0.48 10.21
N LYS A 219 18.08 1.24 11.20
CA LYS A 219 17.19 1.83 12.23
C LYS A 219 16.37 2.99 11.67
N GLY A 220 16.94 3.75 10.75
CA GLY A 220 16.29 4.90 10.15
C GLY A 220 17.04 5.48 8.96
N ILE A 221 16.32 6.33 8.23
CA ILE A 221 16.86 7.22 7.19
C ILE A 221 16.56 8.63 7.66
N MET A 222 17.56 9.42 7.95
CA MET A 222 17.47 10.80 8.41
C MET A 222 17.82 11.73 7.25
N VAL A 223 16.91 12.61 6.90
CA VAL A 223 17.21 13.76 6.02
C VAL A 223 17.43 14.96 6.91
N HIS A 224 18.63 15.55 6.88
CA HIS A 224 19.06 16.59 7.78
C HIS A 224 19.45 17.86 7.03
N GLY A 225 18.96 18.98 7.48
CA GLY A 225 19.10 20.33 6.93
C GLY A 225 17.76 20.94 6.55
N THR A 226 17.72 22.25 6.52
CA THR A 226 16.50 23.00 6.14
C THR A 226 16.08 22.65 4.71
N PRO A 227 14.81 22.26 4.46
CA PRO A 227 14.36 21.96 3.12
C PRO A 227 14.57 23.14 2.18
N ARG A 228 15.17 22.90 1.01
CA ARG A 228 15.26 23.92 -0.04
C ARG A 228 13.87 24.13 -0.62
N GLU A 229 13.44 25.39 -0.68
CA GLU A 229 12.16 25.68 -1.32
C GLU A 229 12.25 25.36 -2.82
N LEU A 230 11.42 24.40 -3.26
CA LEU A 230 11.26 24.10 -4.67
C LEU A 230 10.40 25.20 -5.28
N GLN A 231 11.02 26.19 -5.94
CA GLN A 231 10.30 27.25 -6.64
C GLN A 231 9.59 26.63 -7.85
N PRO A 232 8.26 26.52 -7.87
CA PRO A 232 7.57 26.04 -9.03
C PRO A 232 7.76 27.03 -10.19
N VAL A 233 7.97 26.53 -11.41
CA VAL A 233 7.99 27.36 -12.60
C VAL A 233 6.68 28.15 -12.72
N GLU A 234 6.71 29.36 -13.31
CA GLU A 234 5.57 30.29 -13.27
C GLU A 234 4.22 29.67 -13.71
N PRO A 235 4.12 28.92 -14.82
CA PRO A 235 2.87 28.28 -15.20
C PRO A 235 2.34 27.33 -14.11
N MET A 236 3.21 26.55 -13.45
CA MET A 236 2.86 25.67 -12.36
C MET A 236 2.39 26.42 -11.12
N ALA A 237 3.08 27.49 -10.74
CA ALA A 237 2.72 28.34 -9.59
C ALA A 237 1.33 28.95 -9.74
N ARG A 238 0.97 29.40 -10.95
CA ARG A 238 -0.37 29.91 -11.26
C ARG A 238 -1.43 28.81 -11.13
N TYR A 239 -1.17 27.65 -11.71
CA TYR A 239 -2.13 26.53 -11.67
C TYR A 239 -2.26 25.91 -10.27
N ASN A 240 -1.22 25.95 -9.44
CA ASN A 240 -1.28 25.56 -8.03
C ASN A 240 -2.35 26.34 -7.25
N LYS A 241 -2.58 27.62 -7.58
CA LYS A 241 -3.66 28.42 -6.98
C LYS A 241 -5.05 27.89 -7.36
N VAL A 242 -5.20 27.38 -8.60
CA VAL A 242 -6.45 26.74 -9.06
C VAL A 242 -6.67 25.45 -8.31
N ILE A 243 -5.66 24.58 -8.25
CA ILE A 243 -5.72 23.30 -7.52
C ILE A 243 -6.01 23.50 -6.04
N GLY A 244 -5.29 24.44 -5.39
CA GLY A 244 -5.53 24.80 -4.00
C GLY A 244 -6.98 25.21 -3.73
N LYS A 245 -7.56 26.02 -4.62
CA LYS A 245 -8.98 26.43 -4.53
C LYS A 245 -9.94 25.24 -4.73
N LYS A 246 -9.67 24.33 -5.67
CA LYS A 246 -10.45 23.09 -5.85
C LYS A 246 -10.46 22.29 -4.54
N ILE A 247 -9.28 22.06 -3.94
CA ILE A 247 -9.15 21.28 -2.71
C ILE A 247 -9.91 21.92 -1.56
N ILE A 248 -9.52 23.15 -1.15
CA ILE A 248 -10.11 23.82 0.02
C ILE A 248 -11.57 24.22 -0.17
N GLY A 249 -12.03 24.35 -1.42
CA GLY A 249 -13.41 24.70 -1.78
C GLY A 249 -14.38 23.52 -1.66
N THR A 250 -13.89 22.29 -1.72
CA THR A 250 -14.72 21.09 -1.76
C THR A 250 -15.40 20.79 -0.42
N SER A 251 -16.71 20.46 -0.45
CA SER A 251 -17.53 20.26 0.74
C SER A 251 -16.98 19.17 1.67
N VAL A 252 -16.57 18.02 1.13
CA VAL A 252 -16.00 16.91 1.95
C VAL A 252 -14.71 17.31 2.65
N ILE A 253 -13.91 18.19 2.03
CA ILE A 253 -12.71 18.72 2.68
C ILE A 253 -13.09 19.65 3.84
N LYS A 254 -13.98 20.63 3.58
CA LYS A 254 -14.39 21.63 4.58
C LYS A 254 -15.15 21.04 5.75
N ASN A 255 -16.12 20.16 5.46
CA ASN A 255 -17.14 19.75 6.42
C ASN A 255 -16.89 18.36 7.03
N ALA A 256 -15.85 17.64 6.56
CA ALA A 256 -15.51 16.33 7.08
C ALA A 256 -14.01 16.21 7.37
N LEU A 257 -13.16 16.19 6.36
CA LEU A 257 -11.71 15.89 6.56
C LEU A 257 -11.02 16.91 7.48
N LYS A 258 -11.31 18.22 7.32
CA LYS A 258 -10.75 19.27 8.20
C LYS A 258 -11.34 19.27 9.61
N MET A 259 -12.48 18.64 9.80
CA MET A 259 -13.23 18.67 11.07
C MET A 259 -12.93 17.46 11.95
N VAL A 260 -12.93 16.27 11.35
CA VAL A 260 -12.84 15.01 12.09
C VAL A 260 -11.89 13.99 11.44
N GLY A 261 -11.19 14.37 10.36
CA GLY A 261 -10.31 13.45 9.62
C GLY A 261 -11.11 12.33 8.96
N THR A 262 -10.41 11.24 8.62
CA THR A 262 -11.00 10.06 7.97
C THR A 262 -12.08 9.32 8.77
N PRO A 263 -12.15 9.40 10.12
CA PRO A 263 -13.23 8.81 10.89
C PRO A 263 -14.66 9.24 10.47
N PHE A 264 -14.80 10.33 9.68
CA PHE A 264 -16.13 10.71 9.14
C PHE A 264 -16.80 9.57 8.35
N LEU A 265 -16.04 8.61 7.84
CA LEU A 265 -16.54 7.43 7.11
C LEU A 265 -17.23 6.41 8.02
N TYR A 266 -17.00 6.45 9.33
CA TYR A 266 -17.52 5.43 10.25
C TYR A 266 -19.06 5.41 10.28
N LYS A 267 -19.70 6.54 10.50
CA LYS A 267 -21.16 6.65 10.59
C LYS A 267 -21.88 6.21 9.31
N PRO A 268 -21.52 6.66 8.11
CA PRO A 268 -22.12 6.15 6.87
C PRO A 268 -21.99 4.63 6.73
N SER A 269 -20.83 4.07 7.03
CA SER A 269 -20.57 2.63 6.95
C SER A 269 -21.38 1.83 7.96
N ARG A 270 -21.53 2.36 9.19
CA ARG A 270 -22.37 1.78 10.24
C ARG A 270 -23.86 1.76 9.85
N VAL A 271 -24.37 2.89 9.35
CA VAL A 271 -25.78 3.01 8.92
C VAL A 271 -26.09 2.10 7.74
N LEU A 272 -25.13 1.92 6.84
CA LEU A 272 -25.24 0.99 5.70
C LEU A 272 -25.12 -0.50 6.13
N CYS A 273 -24.80 -0.78 7.40
CA CYS A 273 -24.45 -2.11 7.88
C CYS A 273 -23.31 -2.74 7.05
N ALA A 274 -22.27 -1.95 6.77
CA ALA A 274 -21.11 -2.34 5.98
C ALA A 274 -19.80 -2.39 6.80
N LEU A 275 -19.87 -2.39 8.14
CA LEU A 275 -18.69 -2.49 9.00
C LEU A 275 -18.39 -3.96 9.33
N GLY A 276 -17.21 -4.46 8.92
CA GLY A 276 -16.74 -5.77 9.37
C GLY A 276 -16.56 -5.80 10.89
N THR A 277 -17.36 -6.60 11.56
CA THR A 277 -17.45 -6.69 13.02
C THR A 277 -17.14 -8.11 13.46
N LYS A 278 -16.35 -8.27 14.54
CA LYS A 278 -15.93 -9.58 15.07
C LYS A 278 -15.43 -10.52 13.97
N ASN A 279 -14.33 -10.13 13.32
CA ASN A 279 -13.77 -10.82 12.16
C ASN A 279 -14.77 -11.02 11.01
N HIS A 280 -15.64 -10.05 10.73
CA HIS A 280 -16.69 -10.10 9.69
C HIS A 280 -17.81 -11.13 9.95
N GLN A 281 -18.02 -11.56 11.19
CA GLN A 281 -19.20 -12.35 11.56
C GLN A 281 -20.47 -11.50 11.51
N GLU A 282 -20.36 -10.22 11.91
CA GLU A 282 -21.41 -9.22 11.92
C GLU A 282 -20.99 -8.00 11.07
N THR A 283 -21.93 -7.07 10.77
CA THR A 283 -21.67 -5.90 9.92
C THR A 283 -22.17 -4.58 10.48
N SER A 284 -22.60 -4.53 11.73
CA SER A 284 -22.95 -3.32 12.44
C SER A 284 -22.24 -3.22 13.79
N TRP A 285 -22.10 -1.99 14.30
CA TRP A 285 -21.48 -1.75 15.59
C TRP A 285 -22.07 -0.50 16.27
N LYS A 286 -21.48 -0.14 17.41
CA LYS A 286 -22.00 0.91 18.30
C LYS A 286 -21.79 2.31 17.71
N GLU A 287 -22.75 3.20 17.95
CA GLU A 287 -22.67 4.61 17.57
C GLU A 287 -21.72 5.44 18.46
N SER A 288 -21.29 4.88 19.60
CA SER A 288 -20.29 5.50 20.47
C SER A 288 -18.99 5.81 19.74
N LEU A 289 -18.66 5.09 18.66
CA LEU A 289 -17.49 5.31 17.81
C LEU A 289 -17.76 6.23 16.60
N ASP A 290 -18.92 6.89 16.50
CA ASP A 290 -19.12 7.95 15.51
C ASP A 290 -18.11 9.08 15.75
N ALA A 291 -17.59 9.67 14.67
CA ALA A 291 -16.45 10.62 14.71
C ALA A 291 -16.66 11.82 15.65
N ASP A 292 -17.91 12.22 15.86
CA ASP A 292 -18.24 13.32 16.75
C ASP A 292 -17.96 13.00 18.23
N ASN A 293 -18.00 11.71 18.60
CA ASN A 293 -17.79 11.27 19.99
C ASN A 293 -16.30 11.30 20.41
N PHE A 294 -15.39 11.53 19.46
CA PHE A 294 -13.97 11.77 19.73
C PHE A 294 -13.63 13.25 19.95
N ASP A 295 -14.58 14.16 19.70
CA ASP A 295 -14.35 15.60 19.79
C ASP A 295 -13.90 16.08 21.19
N PRO A 296 -14.40 15.50 22.32
CA PRO A 296 -13.89 15.84 23.65
C PRO A 296 -12.37 15.68 23.81
N TYR A 297 -11.76 14.78 23.06
CA TYR A 297 -10.34 14.45 23.12
C TYR A 297 -9.52 15.05 21.96
N ARG A 298 -10.14 15.91 21.12
CA ARG A 298 -9.50 16.49 19.93
C ARG A 298 -9.09 17.95 20.16
N PRO A 299 -7.84 18.23 20.55
CA PRO A 299 -7.39 19.61 20.73
C PRO A 299 -7.14 20.34 19.42
N GLY A 300 -6.91 19.62 18.31
CA GLY A 300 -6.63 20.20 17.02
C GLY A 300 -6.48 19.20 15.89
N MET A 301 -6.10 19.74 14.73
CA MET A 301 -5.81 18.98 13.51
C MET A 301 -4.44 19.35 13.00
N ASP A 302 -3.70 18.36 12.48
CA ASP A 302 -2.38 18.55 11.89
C ASP A 302 -2.33 18.04 10.44
N GLY A 303 -1.26 18.29 9.71
CA GLY A 303 -1.15 17.97 8.28
C GLY A 303 0.24 17.55 7.84
N CYS A 304 0.32 17.03 6.62
CA CYS A 304 1.58 16.79 5.92
C CYS A 304 2.22 18.10 5.48
N TYR A 305 3.51 18.05 5.15
CA TYR A 305 4.27 19.22 4.68
C TYR A 305 3.55 19.93 3.52
N LEU A 306 3.33 21.24 3.66
CA LEU A 306 2.62 22.10 2.69
C LEU A 306 1.22 21.62 2.26
N CYS A 307 0.57 20.73 3.01
CA CYS A 307 -0.80 20.30 2.70
C CYS A 307 -1.83 21.25 3.31
N PRO A 308 -2.77 21.81 2.51
CA PRO A 308 -3.74 22.77 3.02
C PRO A 308 -4.93 22.13 3.76
N VAL A 309 -5.00 20.79 3.81
CA VAL A 309 -6.19 20.09 4.33
C VAL A 309 -6.13 19.88 5.84
N HIS A 310 -4.97 19.55 6.39
CA HIS A 310 -4.80 19.27 7.82
C HIS A 310 -5.85 18.28 8.32
N CYS A 311 -5.79 17.01 7.82
CA CYS A 311 -6.80 15.98 8.11
C CYS A 311 -6.41 15.00 9.21
N ARG A 312 -5.29 15.21 9.88
CA ARG A 312 -4.77 14.35 10.95
C ARG A 312 -5.30 14.83 12.29
N ASN A 313 -6.12 14.00 12.95
CA ASN A 313 -6.58 14.28 14.30
C ASN A 313 -5.40 14.27 15.27
N GLN A 314 -5.33 15.25 16.16
CA GLN A 314 -4.59 15.15 17.40
C GLN A 314 -5.52 14.61 18.46
N ASN A 315 -5.01 13.85 19.44
CA ASN A 315 -5.80 13.37 20.56
C ASN A 315 -5.07 13.62 21.89
N ASP A 316 -5.86 13.96 22.90
CA ASP A 316 -5.37 14.20 24.27
C ASP A 316 -6.48 13.83 25.26
N MET A 317 -6.26 12.76 26.01
CA MET A 317 -7.22 12.24 26.99
C MET A 317 -6.90 12.67 28.42
N THR A 318 -5.86 13.50 28.62
CA THR A 318 -5.49 14.00 29.95
C THR A 318 -6.49 15.04 30.47
N PRO A 319 -6.56 15.29 31.80
CA PRO A 319 -7.48 16.28 32.37
C PRO A 319 -7.31 17.70 31.85
N ASP A 320 -6.10 18.04 31.39
CA ASP A 320 -5.76 19.36 30.86
C ASP A 320 -6.10 19.52 29.37
N SER A 321 -6.71 18.49 28.76
CA SER A 321 -7.05 18.48 27.35
C SER A 321 -7.91 19.69 26.96
N GLN A 322 -7.49 20.36 25.88
CA GLN A 322 -8.24 21.45 25.24
C GLN A 322 -9.16 20.90 24.13
N GLY A 323 -9.77 19.75 24.34
CA GLY A 323 -10.69 19.12 23.38
C GLY A 323 -11.80 20.06 22.90
N GLY A 324 -12.54 19.63 21.87
CA GLY A 324 -13.64 20.40 21.31
C GLY A 324 -13.29 21.15 20.01
N TRP A 325 -12.27 20.70 19.28
CA TRP A 325 -11.90 21.29 17.99
C TRP A 325 -13.07 21.38 17.02
N GLY A 326 -13.92 20.32 16.93
CA GLY A 326 -15.07 20.28 16.04
C GLY A 326 -16.09 21.35 16.39
N ALA A 327 -16.42 21.51 17.69
CA ALA A 327 -17.31 22.56 18.16
C ALA A 327 -16.73 23.96 17.90
N ALA A 328 -15.43 24.15 18.16
CA ALA A 328 -14.75 25.44 17.91
C ALA A 328 -14.69 25.79 16.42
N ALA A 329 -14.41 24.83 15.56
CA ALA A 329 -14.34 25.02 14.12
C ALA A 329 -15.71 25.35 13.49
N LEU A 330 -16.80 24.91 14.12
CA LEU A 330 -18.18 25.23 13.73
C LEU A 330 -18.72 26.50 14.40
N LYS A 331 -17.92 27.15 15.22
CA LYS A 331 -18.32 28.42 15.88
C LYS A 331 -18.68 29.47 14.84
N GLY A 332 -19.83 30.07 15.00
CA GLY A 332 -20.42 31.00 14.04
C GLY A 332 -21.43 30.38 13.08
N LEU A 333 -21.56 29.04 13.08
CA LEU A 333 -22.62 28.32 12.39
C LEU A 333 -23.74 27.94 13.36
N THR A 334 -24.02 28.79 14.35
CA THR A 334 -25.06 28.60 15.41
C THR A 334 -26.42 28.27 14.75
N GLY A 335 -27.11 27.29 15.31
CA GLY A 335 -28.33 26.72 14.72
C GLY A 335 -28.04 25.64 13.68
N ASN A 336 -26.79 25.26 13.46
CA ASN A 336 -26.42 24.11 12.66
C ASN A 336 -26.44 22.85 13.52
N ALA A 337 -27.19 21.84 13.10
CA ALA A 337 -27.33 20.60 13.85
C ALA A 337 -25.98 19.88 14.13
N SER A 338 -24.98 20.07 13.24
CA SER A 338 -23.63 19.52 13.45
C SER A 338 -22.88 20.27 14.56
N TYR A 339 -23.04 21.58 14.66
CA TYR A 339 -22.46 22.37 15.75
C TYR A 339 -23.06 21.98 17.09
N ASP A 340 -24.39 21.93 17.17
CA ASP A 340 -25.10 21.58 18.40
C ASP A 340 -24.73 20.18 18.90
N LYS A 341 -24.58 19.23 17.97
CA LYS A 341 -24.11 17.86 18.25
C LYS A 341 -22.67 17.82 18.74
N ALA A 342 -21.75 18.55 18.11
CA ALA A 342 -20.36 18.62 18.54
C ALA A 342 -20.24 19.26 19.92
N GLN A 343 -21.00 20.32 20.19
CA GLN A 343 -21.06 20.97 21.51
C GLN A 343 -21.56 20.01 22.58
N ALA A 344 -22.65 19.30 22.33
CA ALA A 344 -23.19 18.30 23.26
C ALA A 344 -22.20 17.15 23.51
N SER A 345 -21.45 16.70 22.48
CA SER A 345 -20.42 15.69 22.62
C SER A 345 -19.29 16.15 23.55
N VAL A 346 -18.81 17.41 23.40
CA VAL A 346 -17.77 17.99 24.27
C VAL A 346 -18.27 18.05 25.74
N GLU A 347 -19.48 18.51 25.97
CA GLU A 347 -20.06 18.59 27.31
C GLU A 347 -20.22 17.20 27.94
N HIS A 348 -20.69 16.23 27.17
CA HIS A 348 -20.79 14.84 27.62
C HIS A 348 -19.42 14.24 27.97
N GLY A 349 -18.41 14.44 27.09
CA GLY A 349 -17.03 13.95 27.30
C GLY A 349 -16.39 14.52 28.57
N LYS A 350 -16.58 15.82 28.84
CA LYS A 350 -16.09 16.46 30.09
C LYS A 350 -16.69 15.86 31.36
N GLN A 351 -17.87 15.25 31.27
CA GLN A 351 -18.55 14.60 32.41
C GLN A 351 -18.12 13.13 32.57
N ARG A 352 -17.42 12.54 31.59
CA ARG A 352 -16.95 11.17 31.67
C ARG A 352 -15.75 11.08 32.65
N ASN A 353 -15.80 10.09 33.52
CA ASN A 353 -14.66 9.76 34.37
C ASN A 353 -13.72 8.84 33.65
N TYR A 354 -12.87 9.42 32.77
CA TYR A 354 -11.86 8.68 32.01
C TYR A 354 -10.94 7.84 32.90
N ASN A 355 -10.54 8.38 34.07
CA ASN A 355 -9.65 7.72 35.00
C ASN A 355 -10.18 6.38 35.54
N GLY A 356 -11.50 6.26 35.67
CA GLY A 356 -12.13 5.02 36.15
C GLY A 356 -12.24 3.94 35.06
N ILE A 357 -12.00 4.30 33.79
CA ILE A 357 -12.14 3.39 32.67
C ILE A 357 -10.80 2.70 32.31
N LEU A 358 -9.68 3.43 32.34
CA LEU A 358 -8.41 2.95 31.77
C LEU A 358 -7.27 2.81 32.80
N ASN A 359 -7.09 3.77 33.71
CA ASN A 359 -5.82 3.92 34.41
C ASN A 359 -5.87 4.15 35.93
N ASP A 360 -7.01 4.03 36.57
CA ASP A 360 -7.15 4.32 38.01
C ASP A 360 -6.57 5.70 38.41
N GLY A 361 -6.70 6.70 37.54
CA GLY A 361 -6.18 8.05 37.76
C GLY A 361 -4.73 8.31 37.36
N LYS A 362 -4.08 7.36 36.65
CA LYS A 362 -2.72 7.50 36.13
C LYS A 362 -2.77 7.80 34.64
N TYR A 363 -1.94 8.76 34.22
CA TYR A 363 -1.75 9.13 32.83
C TYR A 363 -0.31 8.80 32.41
N ASP A 364 -0.11 8.34 31.16
CA ASP A 364 1.18 8.05 30.60
C ASP A 364 1.32 8.60 29.17
N GLN A 365 2.41 8.25 28.49
CA GLN A 365 2.71 8.74 27.15
C GLN A 365 1.67 8.34 26.08
N TYR A 366 0.83 7.32 26.34
CA TYR A 366 -0.18 6.83 25.40
C TYR A 366 -1.54 7.54 25.53
N ASP A 367 -1.66 8.46 26.46
CA ASP A 367 -2.87 9.28 26.63
C ASP A 367 -2.89 10.51 25.72
N LYS A 368 -1.80 10.74 24.99
CA LYS A 368 -1.68 11.77 23.93
C LYS A 368 -1.11 11.16 22.66
N GLY A 369 -1.57 11.66 21.49
CA GLY A 369 -1.06 11.21 20.21
C GLY A 369 -1.79 11.80 19.02
N ASP A 370 -1.63 11.16 17.88
CA ASP A 370 -2.29 11.49 16.62
C ASP A 370 -3.16 10.32 16.14
N GLY A 371 -4.32 10.61 15.58
CA GLY A 371 -5.27 9.61 15.10
C GLY A 371 -6.55 9.58 15.93
N PRO A 372 -7.40 8.56 15.75
CA PRO A 372 -7.22 7.46 14.81
C PRO A 372 -7.55 7.83 13.37
N GLU A 373 -7.07 7.04 12.41
CA GLU A 373 -7.64 6.98 11.07
C GLU A 373 -8.86 6.06 11.04
N TYR A 374 -9.67 6.17 10.00
CA TYR A 374 -10.84 5.31 9.82
C TYR A 374 -10.50 3.82 9.85
N VAL A 375 -9.35 3.44 9.27
CA VAL A 375 -8.87 2.04 9.29
C VAL A 375 -8.61 1.59 10.73
N THR A 376 -7.86 2.35 11.50
CA THR A 376 -7.57 2.02 12.91
C THR A 376 -8.87 1.96 13.74
N LEU A 377 -9.76 2.94 13.55
CA LEU A 377 -11.06 2.95 14.22
C LEU A 377 -11.88 1.69 13.94
N GLY A 378 -11.95 1.25 12.66
CA GLY A 378 -12.67 0.04 12.29
C GLY A 378 -12.02 -1.25 12.80
N LYS A 379 -10.68 -1.29 12.78
CA LYS A 379 -9.92 -2.50 13.16
C LYS A 379 -9.81 -2.68 14.68
N PHE A 380 -9.67 -1.59 15.42
CA PHE A 380 -9.56 -1.60 16.88
C PHE A 380 -10.86 -1.17 17.61
N GLY A 381 -11.94 -1.02 16.86
CA GLY A 381 -13.32 -0.90 17.33
C GLY A 381 -14.11 -2.16 17.00
N PRO A 382 -14.98 -2.10 15.96
CA PRO A 382 -15.91 -3.19 15.64
C PRO A 382 -15.22 -4.54 15.36
N LEU A 383 -14.09 -4.58 14.65
CA LEU A 383 -13.49 -5.84 14.23
C LEU A 383 -13.09 -6.74 15.42
N ILE A 384 -12.66 -6.14 16.53
CA ILE A 384 -12.23 -6.84 17.76
C ILE A 384 -13.19 -6.65 18.93
N GLY A 385 -14.33 -5.95 18.74
CA GLY A 385 -15.39 -5.83 19.72
C GLY A 385 -15.23 -4.70 20.74
N ILE A 386 -14.40 -3.68 20.49
CA ILE A 386 -14.25 -2.48 21.35
C ILE A 386 -15.32 -1.45 21.00
N ALA A 387 -15.93 -0.81 22.01
CA ALA A 387 -16.99 0.18 21.86
C ALA A 387 -16.68 1.54 22.49
N GLU A 388 -15.63 1.64 23.30
CA GLU A 388 -15.28 2.86 24.02
C GLU A 388 -14.25 3.70 23.25
N PRO A 389 -14.52 4.98 22.94
CA PRO A 389 -13.62 5.85 22.21
C PRO A 389 -12.22 5.95 22.82
N GLU A 390 -12.14 6.04 24.15
CA GLU A 390 -10.88 6.19 24.88
C GLU A 390 -9.98 4.95 24.71
N GLN A 391 -10.59 3.77 24.74
CA GLN A 391 -9.85 2.51 24.50
C GLN A 391 -9.28 2.49 23.07
N VAL A 392 -10.06 2.91 22.07
CA VAL A 392 -9.60 2.99 20.68
C VAL A 392 -8.46 4.01 20.53
N LEU A 393 -8.56 5.19 21.17
CA LEU A 393 -7.53 6.21 21.14
C LEU A 393 -6.21 5.71 21.75
N ARG A 394 -6.29 5.07 22.90
CA ARG A 394 -5.09 4.55 23.57
C ARG A 394 -4.43 3.42 22.77
N LEU A 395 -5.21 2.47 22.26
CA LEU A 395 -4.69 1.40 21.40
C LEU A 395 -4.05 1.97 20.10
N ASN A 396 -4.67 3.01 19.52
CA ASN A 396 -4.09 3.72 18.38
C ASN A 396 -2.72 4.35 18.71
N ASN A 397 -2.60 4.98 19.88
CA ASN A 397 -1.35 5.63 20.28
C ASN A 397 -0.23 4.60 20.54
N ILE A 398 -0.57 3.46 21.16
CA ILE A 398 0.34 2.32 21.35
C ILE A 398 0.79 1.74 20.00
N LEU A 399 -0.14 1.50 19.06
CA LEU A 399 0.20 1.01 17.71
C LEU A 399 1.18 1.92 16.98
N ASN A 400 0.95 3.24 17.05
CA ASN A 400 1.81 4.24 16.43
C ASN A 400 3.20 4.27 17.07
N ASP A 401 3.31 4.12 18.40
CA ASP A 401 4.58 4.09 19.08
C ASP A 401 5.37 2.81 18.74
N LEU A 402 4.70 1.66 18.76
CA LEU A 402 5.29 0.37 18.44
C LEU A 402 5.55 0.15 16.93
N GLY A 403 5.02 1.02 16.05
CA GLY A 403 5.17 0.92 14.59
C GLY A 403 4.46 -0.27 13.96
N LEU A 404 3.31 -0.66 14.49
CA LEU A 404 2.50 -1.76 14.01
C LEU A 404 1.44 -1.30 12.99
N ASP A 405 1.29 -2.01 11.88
CA ASP A 405 0.16 -1.79 10.96
C ASP A 405 -1.16 -2.13 11.64
N SER A 406 -1.99 -1.13 11.87
CA SER A 406 -3.29 -1.32 12.52
C SER A 406 -4.22 -2.27 11.75
N ALA A 407 -4.12 -2.30 10.41
CA ALA A 407 -4.95 -3.18 9.60
C ALA A 407 -4.60 -4.65 9.81
N SER A 408 -3.35 -5.02 9.65
CA SER A 408 -2.90 -6.40 9.79
C SER A 408 -2.88 -6.85 11.24
N THR A 409 -2.44 -6.01 12.17
CA THR A 409 -2.41 -6.34 13.61
C THR A 409 -3.85 -6.55 14.14
N GLY A 410 -4.78 -5.62 13.87
CA GLY A 410 -6.16 -5.75 14.30
C GLY A 410 -6.86 -6.96 13.68
N SER A 411 -6.59 -7.25 12.40
CA SER A 411 -7.14 -8.45 11.74
C SER A 411 -6.54 -9.75 12.27
N SER A 412 -5.25 -9.78 12.60
CA SER A 412 -4.59 -10.95 13.21
C SER A 412 -5.15 -11.23 14.62
N ILE A 413 -5.39 -10.17 15.41
CA ILE A 413 -6.05 -10.28 16.73
C ILE A 413 -7.49 -10.77 16.57
N ALA A 414 -8.27 -10.19 15.64
CA ALA A 414 -9.64 -10.61 15.38
C ALA A 414 -9.72 -12.08 14.93
N TRP A 415 -8.78 -12.52 14.12
CA TRP A 415 -8.65 -13.92 13.72
C TRP A 415 -8.37 -14.81 14.94
N ALA A 416 -7.42 -14.44 15.81
CA ALA A 416 -7.13 -15.15 17.05
C ALA A 416 -8.35 -15.22 17.99
N MET A 417 -9.09 -14.10 18.14
CA MET A 417 -10.31 -14.04 18.94
C MET A 417 -11.40 -14.99 18.42
N GLU A 418 -11.58 -15.08 17.10
CA GLU A 418 -12.52 -16.03 16.51
C GLU A 418 -12.08 -17.47 16.72
N LEU A 419 -10.78 -17.78 16.53
CA LEU A 419 -10.25 -19.12 16.82
C LEU A 419 -10.46 -19.49 18.29
N TYR A 420 -10.29 -18.54 19.20
CA TYR A 420 -10.55 -18.72 20.64
C TYR A 420 -12.06 -18.93 20.92
N GLN A 421 -12.92 -18.10 20.34
CA GLN A 421 -14.39 -18.25 20.44
C GLN A 421 -14.86 -19.65 19.97
N ARG A 422 -14.23 -20.19 18.94
CA ARG A 422 -14.56 -21.51 18.37
C ARG A 422 -13.90 -22.68 19.08
N GLY A 423 -13.04 -22.42 20.06
CA GLY A 423 -12.28 -23.46 20.77
C GLY A 423 -11.20 -24.15 19.92
N ILE A 424 -10.81 -23.53 18.78
CA ILE A 424 -9.69 -24.00 17.94
C ILE A 424 -8.36 -23.73 18.64
N ILE A 425 -8.29 -22.61 19.36
CA ILE A 425 -7.25 -22.30 20.33
C ILE A 425 -7.91 -22.04 21.69
N THR A 426 -7.16 -22.24 22.76
CA THR A 426 -7.65 -22.13 24.15
C THR A 426 -6.78 -21.17 24.95
N GLN A 427 -7.18 -20.86 26.16
CA GLN A 427 -6.39 -20.04 27.09
C GLN A 427 -4.99 -20.64 27.37
N LYS A 428 -4.84 -21.95 27.25
CA LYS A 428 -3.52 -22.60 27.34
C LYS A 428 -2.62 -22.21 26.17
N ASP A 429 -3.17 -22.15 24.97
CA ASP A 429 -2.42 -21.82 23.76
C ASP A 429 -2.03 -20.34 23.73
N THR A 430 -2.87 -19.46 24.33
CA THR A 430 -2.62 -18.02 24.45
C THR A 430 -1.72 -17.62 25.62
N GLY A 431 -1.20 -18.61 26.37
CA GLY A 431 -0.37 -18.35 27.54
C GLY A 431 -1.11 -17.68 28.71
N GLY A 432 -2.41 -17.96 28.84
CA GLY A 432 -3.28 -17.45 29.90
C GLY A 432 -4.06 -16.18 29.51
N LEU A 433 -3.89 -15.65 28.30
CA LEU A 433 -4.71 -14.52 27.83
C LEU A 433 -6.12 -14.96 27.52
N ASP A 434 -7.11 -14.20 28.02
CA ASP A 434 -8.51 -14.34 27.62
C ASP A 434 -8.77 -13.49 26.37
N LEU A 435 -8.91 -14.14 25.22
CA LEU A 435 -9.17 -13.49 23.94
C LEU A 435 -10.68 -13.42 23.62
N SER A 436 -11.52 -13.25 24.63
CA SER A 436 -12.94 -12.90 24.42
C SER A 436 -13.08 -11.56 23.71
N TRP A 437 -14.10 -11.43 22.86
CA TRP A 437 -14.36 -10.18 22.12
C TRP A 437 -14.45 -8.97 23.06
N GLY A 438 -13.69 -7.92 22.73
CA GLY A 438 -13.70 -6.67 23.49
C GLY A 438 -12.87 -6.67 24.78
N ASN A 439 -12.12 -7.72 25.07
CA ASN A 439 -11.22 -7.76 26.24
C ASN A 439 -10.03 -6.80 26.04
N TYR A 440 -10.22 -5.56 26.46
CA TYR A 440 -9.28 -4.47 26.26
C TYR A 440 -7.92 -4.75 26.88
N GLU A 441 -7.85 -5.24 28.13
CA GLU A 441 -6.60 -5.49 28.85
C GLU A 441 -5.75 -6.56 28.16
N ALA A 442 -6.39 -7.61 27.64
CA ALA A 442 -5.71 -8.64 26.89
C ALA A 442 -5.16 -8.10 25.55
N ILE A 443 -5.95 -7.25 24.87
CA ILE A 443 -5.55 -6.63 23.60
C ILE A 443 -4.37 -5.69 23.82
N GLU A 444 -4.44 -4.77 24.79
CA GLU A 444 -3.35 -3.84 25.08
C GLU A 444 -2.04 -4.58 25.38
N LYS A 445 -2.10 -5.57 26.28
CA LYS A 445 -0.94 -6.42 26.59
C LYS A 445 -0.39 -7.13 25.35
N LEU A 446 -1.28 -7.63 24.50
CA LEU A 446 -0.89 -8.38 23.30
C LEU A 446 -0.14 -7.51 22.29
N LEU A 447 -0.42 -6.19 22.18
CA LEU A 447 0.31 -5.28 21.31
C LEU A 447 1.80 -5.21 21.70
N PHE A 448 2.10 -5.06 22.98
CA PHE A 448 3.49 -5.04 23.48
C PHE A 448 4.18 -6.39 23.29
N MET A 449 3.48 -7.48 23.58
CA MET A 449 3.99 -8.83 23.33
C MET A 449 4.29 -9.07 21.84
N THR A 450 3.44 -8.55 20.95
CA THR A 450 3.61 -8.65 19.49
C THR A 450 4.87 -7.92 19.03
N ALA A 451 5.09 -6.68 19.46
CA ALA A 451 6.26 -5.90 19.07
C ALA A 451 7.57 -6.58 19.48
N LYS A 452 7.57 -7.29 20.62
CA LYS A 452 8.72 -8.00 21.17
C LYS A 452 8.81 -9.47 20.77
N ARG A 453 7.82 -10.01 20.07
CA ARG A 453 7.66 -11.45 19.76
C ARG A 453 7.68 -12.33 21.01
N GLU A 454 7.04 -11.89 22.09
CA GLU A 454 6.96 -12.61 23.36
C GLU A 454 5.66 -13.45 23.46
N GLY A 455 5.78 -14.72 23.90
CA GLY A 455 4.64 -15.59 24.13
C GLY A 455 3.67 -15.65 22.93
N PHE A 456 2.37 -15.47 23.16
CA PHE A 456 1.37 -15.47 22.09
C PHE A 456 1.51 -14.27 21.12
N GLY A 457 2.18 -13.20 21.55
CA GLY A 457 2.52 -12.08 20.66
C GLY A 457 3.39 -12.48 19.49
N ASP A 458 4.22 -13.53 19.60
CA ASP A 458 5.01 -14.06 18.49
C ASP A 458 4.12 -14.70 17.40
N THR A 459 2.96 -15.23 17.77
CA THR A 459 1.96 -15.72 16.81
C THR A 459 1.31 -14.56 16.05
N ILE A 460 0.91 -13.50 16.76
CA ILE A 460 0.34 -12.30 16.13
C ILE A 460 1.38 -11.60 15.23
N ALA A 461 2.66 -11.60 15.64
CA ALA A 461 3.78 -11.04 14.88
C ALA A 461 4.00 -11.71 13.51
N ASP A 462 3.60 -12.97 13.37
CA ASP A 462 3.63 -13.69 12.10
C ASP A 462 2.42 -13.36 11.19
N SER A 463 1.48 -12.54 11.66
CA SER A 463 0.35 -12.04 10.88
C SER A 463 -0.42 -13.18 10.19
N ALA A 464 -0.73 -13.03 8.92
CA ALA A 464 -1.43 -14.04 8.12
C ALA A 464 -0.63 -15.34 7.90
N ARG A 465 0.70 -15.34 8.17
CA ARG A 465 1.60 -16.49 8.02
C ARG A 465 1.60 -17.46 9.20
N ALA A 466 0.78 -17.20 10.23
CA ALA A 466 0.81 -17.99 11.46
C ALA A 466 0.52 -19.49 11.25
N VAL A 467 -0.29 -19.88 10.25
CA VAL A 467 -0.54 -21.29 9.91
C VAL A 467 0.67 -21.90 9.21
N GLU A 468 1.22 -21.23 8.21
CA GLU A 468 2.38 -21.67 7.41
C GLU A 468 3.64 -21.79 8.28
N ARG A 469 3.70 -21.03 9.38
CA ARG A 469 4.77 -21.09 10.39
C ARG A 469 4.48 -22.04 11.56
N GLY A 470 3.40 -22.82 11.46
CA GLY A 470 3.05 -23.84 12.46
C GLY A 470 2.54 -23.29 13.79
N LYS A 471 2.12 -22.01 13.85
CA LYS A 471 1.57 -21.36 15.06
C LYS A 471 0.09 -21.65 15.26
N TYR A 472 -0.65 -21.91 14.18
CA TYR A 472 -2.05 -22.30 14.19
C TYR A 472 -2.26 -23.61 13.44
N PRO A 473 -3.28 -24.42 13.81
CA PRO A 473 -3.66 -25.60 13.05
C PRO A 473 -4.28 -25.22 11.69
N ALA A 474 -4.24 -26.10 10.71
CA ALA A 474 -4.76 -25.88 9.35
C ALA A 474 -6.23 -25.43 9.32
N ALA A 475 -7.08 -25.88 10.25
CA ALA A 475 -8.48 -25.45 10.37
C ALA A 475 -8.64 -23.94 10.59
N ALA A 476 -7.60 -23.23 11.04
CA ALA A 476 -7.62 -21.80 11.21
C ALA A 476 -7.75 -21.03 9.87
N LEU A 477 -7.33 -21.64 8.75
CA LEU A 477 -7.41 -21.05 7.42
C LEU A 477 -8.84 -20.69 7.00
N ASP A 478 -9.84 -21.44 7.46
CA ASP A 478 -11.26 -21.22 7.14
C ASP A 478 -11.77 -19.85 7.61
N TYR A 479 -11.10 -19.26 8.60
CA TYR A 479 -11.50 -18.00 9.24
C TYR A 479 -10.54 -16.84 8.93
N ARG A 480 -9.51 -17.06 8.10
CA ARG A 480 -8.53 -16.06 7.71
C ARG A 480 -9.09 -15.13 6.64
N MET A 481 -9.19 -13.83 6.93
CA MET A 481 -9.75 -12.81 6.03
C MET A 481 -8.66 -12.15 5.18
N THR A 482 -8.10 -12.89 4.22
CA THR A 482 -6.98 -12.46 3.37
C THR A 482 -7.23 -12.67 1.88
N VAL A 483 -6.52 -11.88 1.05
CA VAL A 483 -6.28 -12.14 -0.38
C VAL A 483 -4.78 -12.07 -0.61
N LYS A 484 -4.21 -13.04 -1.33
CA LYS A 484 -2.76 -13.15 -1.58
C LYS A 484 -1.94 -13.10 -0.28
N GLY A 485 -2.47 -13.67 0.80
CA GLY A 485 -1.81 -13.68 2.12
C GLY A 485 -1.84 -12.36 2.90
N LEU A 486 -2.46 -11.28 2.38
CA LEU A 486 -2.56 -10.02 3.08
C LEU A 486 -3.95 -9.82 3.69
N PHE A 487 -4.03 -9.48 4.99
CA PHE A 487 -5.30 -9.14 5.63
C PHE A 487 -5.95 -7.89 5.02
N GLN A 488 -7.27 -7.82 5.11
CA GLN A 488 -8.03 -6.68 4.62
C GLN A 488 -7.63 -5.38 5.34
N SER A 489 -7.35 -4.34 4.55
CA SER A 489 -7.04 -3.01 5.10
C SER A 489 -8.28 -2.19 5.48
N ASP A 490 -9.29 -2.21 4.63
CA ASP A 490 -10.51 -1.40 4.82
C ASP A 490 -11.47 -2.08 5.81
N PRO A 491 -12.15 -1.33 6.71
CA PRO A 491 -13.14 -1.90 7.61
C PRO A 491 -14.44 -2.35 6.93
N HIS A 492 -14.68 -2.01 5.66
CA HIS A 492 -15.95 -2.35 5.01
C HIS A 492 -16.07 -3.85 4.72
N ASP A 493 -17.26 -4.37 4.95
CA ASP A 493 -17.63 -5.71 4.49
C ASP A 493 -18.06 -5.67 3.02
N ALA A 494 -17.39 -6.43 2.17
CA ALA A 494 -17.61 -6.36 0.73
C ALA A 494 -18.78 -7.23 0.22
N ARG A 495 -19.49 -7.95 1.10
CA ARG A 495 -20.67 -8.73 0.69
C ARG A 495 -21.73 -7.88 0.03
N ILE A 496 -21.86 -6.60 0.44
CA ILE A 496 -22.79 -5.64 -0.17
C ILE A 496 -22.13 -4.71 -1.19
N LEU A 497 -20.81 -4.61 -1.22
CA LEU A 497 -20.07 -3.67 -2.06
C LEU A 497 -19.35 -4.44 -3.17
N LYS A 498 -20.04 -4.74 -4.28
CA LYS A 498 -19.50 -5.65 -5.32
C LYS A 498 -18.27 -5.10 -6.05
N ALA A 499 -18.17 -3.78 -6.25
CA ALA A 499 -16.94 -3.19 -6.78
C ALA A 499 -15.77 -3.28 -5.78
N PHE A 500 -16.05 -3.18 -4.47
CA PHE A 500 -15.05 -3.47 -3.45
C PHE A 500 -14.60 -4.94 -3.47
N ALA A 501 -15.55 -5.87 -3.56
CA ALA A 501 -15.25 -7.29 -3.66
C ALA A 501 -14.29 -7.56 -4.84
N LEU A 502 -14.62 -7.05 -6.02
CA LEU A 502 -13.75 -7.16 -7.19
C LEU A 502 -12.38 -6.50 -6.92
N GLY A 503 -12.40 -5.24 -6.48
CA GLY A 503 -11.17 -4.48 -6.26
C GLY A 503 -10.22 -5.13 -5.25
N LEU A 504 -10.74 -5.63 -4.13
CA LEU A 504 -9.94 -6.31 -3.12
C LEU A 504 -9.34 -7.63 -3.62
N SER A 505 -10.06 -8.36 -4.49
CA SER A 505 -9.57 -9.62 -5.05
C SER A 505 -8.44 -9.43 -6.05
N VAL A 506 -8.56 -8.44 -6.96
CA VAL A 506 -7.59 -8.20 -8.04
C VAL A 506 -6.44 -7.28 -7.64
N ALA A 507 -6.52 -6.63 -6.48
CA ALA A 507 -5.49 -5.70 -6.02
C ALA A 507 -4.09 -6.35 -6.00
N THR A 508 -3.13 -5.68 -6.61
CA THR A 508 -1.79 -6.23 -6.86
C THR A 508 -0.96 -6.49 -5.61
N ARG A 509 -1.22 -5.79 -4.50
CA ARG A 509 -0.52 -6.03 -3.22
C ARG A 509 -1.29 -6.89 -2.22
N GLY A 510 -2.42 -7.50 -2.63
CA GLY A 510 -3.30 -8.28 -1.75
C GLY A 510 -4.53 -7.47 -1.32
N MET A 511 -5.21 -7.86 -0.24
CA MET A 511 -6.53 -7.36 0.16
C MET A 511 -6.49 -5.90 0.63
N ASP A 512 -6.31 -4.98 -0.32
CA ASP A 512 -6.11 -3.56 -0.03
C ASP A 512 -6.95 -2.64 -0.92
N HIS A 513 -7.76 -1.81 -0.27
CA HIS A 513 -8.66 -0.86 -0.92
C HIS A 513 -7.95 0.29 -1.64
N LEU A 514 -6.72 0.64 -1.25
CA LEU A 514 -6.01 1.78 -1.82
C LEU A 514 -5.45 1.51 -3.23
N ARG A 515 -5.70 0.34 -3.81
CA ARG A 515 -5.31 0.05 -5.18
C ARG A 515 -6.35 0.50 -6.21
N ASN A 516 -7.64 0.29 -5.90
CA ASN A 516 -8.71 0.44 -6.88
C ASN A 516 -10.10 0.68 -6.27
N ARG A 517 -10.17 1.21 -5.05
CA ARG A 517 -11.43 1.45 -4.32
C ARG A 517 -12.42 2.32 -5.08
N VAL A 518 -13.61 1.79 -5.34
CA VAL A 518 -14.74 2.55 -5.86
C VAL A 518 -15.54 3.16 -4.69
N THR A 519 -15.03 4.24 -4.09
CA THR A 519 -15.67 4.91 -2.93
C THR A 519 -17.08 5.40 -3.23
N LEU A 520 -17.40 5.62 -4.49
CA LEU A 520 -18.66 6.16 -4.98
C LEU A 520 -19.88 5.31 -4.59
N GLU A 521 -19.69 4.01 -4.39
CA GLU A 521 -20.77 3.12 -3.95
C GLU A 521 -21.22 3.39 -2.51
N ILE A 522 -20.36 4.03 -1.71
CA ILE A 522 -20.68 4.41 -0.32
C ILE A 522 -21.22 5.84 -0.24
N ASN A 523 -20.86 6.69 -1.21
CA ASN A 523 -21.23 8.10 -1.23
C ASN A 523 -22.38 8.36 -2.20
N ALA A 524 -23.62 8.37 -1.71
CA ALA A 524 -24.82 8.57 -2.52
C ALA A 524 -24.79 9.88 -3.33
N ARG A 525 -24.18 10.97 -2.82
CA ARG A 525 -24.10 12.26 -3.53
C ARG A 525 -23.30 12.19 -4.81
N ILE A 526 -22.27 11.34 -4.84
CA ILE A 526 -21.48 11.13 -6.06
C ILE A 526 -22.26 10.27 -7.04
N ASN A 527 -23.06 9.34 -6.55
CA ASN A 527 -23.94 8.53 -7.35
C ASN A 527 -25.11 9.32 -7.99
N ASP A 528 -25.40 10.51 -7.47
CA ASP A 528 -26.44 11.40 -7.99
C ASP A 528 -25.98 12.27 -9.16
N ASP A 529 -24.68 12.25 -9.52
CA ASP A 529 -24.16 12.91 -10.73
C ASP A 529 -24.22 11.95 -11.94
N PRO A 530 -25.17 12.11 -12.88
CA PRO A 530 -25.32 11.19 -14.00
C PRO A 530 -24.13 11.18 -14.95
N ALA A 531 -23.49 12.34 -15.18
CA ALA A 531 -22.36 12.46 -16.11
C ALA A 531 -21.12 11.75 -15.55
N PHE A 532 -20.83 11.98 -14.29
CA PHE A 532 -19.73 11.32 -13.60
C PHE A 532 -19.93 9.80 -13.53
N LYS A 533 -21.14 9.37 -13.20
CA LYS A 533 -21.54 7.96 -13.17
C LYS A 533 -21.40 7.29 -14.51
N THR A 534 -21.92 7.90 -15.58
CA THR A 534 -21.79 7.41 -16.94
C THR A 534 -20.31 7.24 -17.34
N ALA A 535 -19.49 8.23 -17.02
CA ALA A 535 -18.05 8.16 -17.31
C ALA A 535 -17.33 7.05 -16.51
N LEU A 536 -17.74 6.83 -15.25
CA LEU A 536 -17.10 5.84 -14.40
C LEU A 536 -17.46 4.39 -14.77
N TYR A 537 -18.74 4.13 -15.04
CA TYR A 537 -19.26 2.81 -15.35
C TYR A 537 -19.42 2.53 -16.85
N ASN A 538 -18.85 3.38 -17.71
CA ASN A 538 -18.89 3.27 -19.17
C ASN A 538 -20.32 3.13 -19.73
N GLY A 539 -21.27 3.88 -19.19
CA GLY A 539 -22.66 3.87 -19.60
C GLY A 539 -23.51 2.70 -19.07
N VAL A 540 -22.88 1.67 -18.53
CA VAL A 540 -23.56 0.56 -17.86
C VAL A 540 -23.90 1.00 -16.44
N VAL A 541 -25.18 0.96 -16.07
CA VAL A 541 -25.61 1.69 -14.89
C VAL A 541 -26.34 0.83 -13.89
N SER A 542 -25.60 0.20 -12.98
CA SER A 542 -26.10 0.08 -11.63
C SER A 542 -25.10 0.61 -10.63
N ALA A 543 -25.35 1.80 -10.11
CA ALA A 543 -24.61 2.29 -8.94
C ALA A 543 -25.10 1.63 -7.65
N ALA A 544 -26.06 0.72 -7.70
CA ALA A 544 -26.42 -0.10 -6.57
C ALA A 544 -25.19 -0.87 -6.08
N PRO A 545 -24.82 -0.77 -4.80
CA PRO A 545 -23.59 -1.37 -4.31
C PRO A 545 -23.58 -2.90 -4.44
N ASN A 546 -24.76 -3.52 -4.41
CA ASN A 546 -24.93 -4.97 -4.53
C ASN A 546 -25.13 -5.49 -5.96
N SER A 547 -25.05 -4.65 -6.99
CA SER A 547 -25.07 -5.07 -8.41
C SER A 547 -23.69 -5.50 -8.88
N TYR A 548 -23.62 -6.49 -9.77
CA TYR A 548 -22.39 -6.96 -10.42
C TYR A 548 -22.12 -6.28 -11.78
N GLU A 549 -23.04 -5.42 -12.26
CA GLU A 549 -22.95 -4.81 -13.58
C GLU A 549 -22.04 -3.58 -13.60
N GLY A 550 -21.15 -3.48 -14.60
CA GLY A 550 -20.31 -2.31 -14.86
C GLY A 550 -19.21 -2.06 -13.82
N LYS A 551 -19.06 -2.92 -12.81
CA LYS A 551 -18.07 -2.76 -11.74
C LYS A 551 -16.65 -2.85 -12.26
N GLU A 552 -16.40 -3.69 -13.26
CA GLU A 552 -15.12 -3.86 -13.93
C GLU A 552 -14.55 -2.55 -14.48
N TYR A 553 -15.39 -1.70 -15.07
CA TYR A 553 -14.96 -0.40 -15.61
C TYR A 553 -14.56 0.56 -14.51
N ALA A 554 -15.37 0.63 -13.43
CA ALA A 554 -15.10 1.50 -12.30
C ALA A 554 -13.81 1.11 -11.56
N VAL A 555 -13.62 -0.19 -11.30
CA VAL A 555 -12.43 -0.73 -10.65
C VAL A 555 -11.18 -0.45 -11.49
N ARG A 556 -11.19 -0.76 -12.80
CA ARG A 556 -10.09 -0.45 -13.72
C ARG A 556 -9.75 1.04 -13.72
N LYS A 557 -10.75 1.91 -13.83
CA LYS A 557 -10.53 3.36 -13.84
C LYS A 557 -9.90 3.86 -12.55
N CYS A 558 -10.36 3.36 -11.40
CA CYS A 558 -9.77 3.67 -10.10
C CYS A 558 -8.33 3.14 -10.01
N GLU A 559 -8.06 1.93 -10.46
CA GLU A 559 -6.73 1.33 -10.44
C GLU A 559 -5.71 2.17 -11.19
N ASN A 560 -5.99 2.51 -12.46
CA ASN A 560 -5.09 3.32 -13.29
C ASN A 560 -4.89 4.72 -12.70
N ASN A 561 -5.97 5.37 -12.27
CA ASN A 561 -5.91 6.70 -11.67
C ASN A 561 -5.10 6.72 -10.36
N TYR A 562 -5.26 5.68 -9.53
CA TYR A 562 -4.54 5.57 -8.28
C TYR A 562 -3.07 5.23 -8.46
N ALA A 563 -2.74 4.45 -9.48
CA ALA A 563 -1.35 4.20 -9.86
C ALA A 563 -0.65 5.51 -10.29
N VAL A 564 -1.31 6.34 -11.11
CA VAL A 564 -0.82 7.68 -11.46
C VAL A 564 -0.72 8.57 -10.21
N GLY A 565 -1.77 8.61 -9.38
CA GLY A 565 -1.80 9.43 -8.16
C GLY A 565 -0.64 9.16 -7.20
N ASP A 566 -0.34 7.88 -6.95
CA ASP A 566 0.80 7.45 -6.12
C ASP A 566 2.14 7.80 -6.78
N SER A 567 2.21 7.76 -8.10
CA SER A 567 3.44 8.05 -8.87
C SER A 567 3.73 9.54 -9.00
N VAL A 568 2.69 10.38 -8.97
CA VAL A 568 2.88 11.84 -8.87
C VAL A 568 3.00 12.34 -7.42
N GLY A 569 2.70 11.49 -6.42
CA GLY A 569 2.78 11.83 -5.00
C GLY A 569 1.54 12.52 -4.45
N MET A 570 0.42 12.48 -5.16
CA MET A 570 -0.82 13.11 -4.72
C MET A 570 -1.49 12.33 -3.57
N CYS A 571 -1.96 13.08 -2.59
CA CYS A 571 -2.78 12.48 -1.53
C CYS A 571 -4.12 12.01 -2.09
N ARG A 572 -4.44 10.73 -1.93
CA ARG A 572 -5.64 10.09 -2.49
C ARG A 572 -6.93 10.73 -2.02
N PHE A 573 -7.00 11.15 -0.76
CA PHE A 573 -8.17 11.85 -0.21
C PHE A 573 -8.50 13.16 -0.91
N ASN A 574 -7.56 13.73 -1.67
CA ASN A 574 -7.71 14.99 -2.39
C ASN A 574 -7.83 14.76 -3.90
N THR A 575 -8.28 13.59 -4.33
CA THR A 575 -8.50 13.24 -5.74
C THR A 575 -9.96 12.98 -6.06
N LYS A 576 -10.33 13.26 -7.30
CA LYS A 576 -11.68 13.17 -7.84
C LYS A 576 -12.31 11.80 -7.66
N LEU A 577 -11.65 10.74 -8.11
CA LEU A 577 -12.21 9.39 -8.07
C LEU A 577 -12.32 8.82 -6.65
N PHE A 578 -11.48 9.27 -5.73
CA PHE A 578 -11.50 8.73 -4.38
C PHE A 578 -12.53 9.41 -3.49
N ASN A 579 -12.75 10.72 -3.64
CA ASN A 579 -13.49 11.46 -2.61
C ASN A 579 -14.58 12.41 -3.11
N SER A 580 -14.36 13.17 -4.19
CA SER A 580 -15.36 14.10 -4.71
C SER A 580 -15.06 14.50 -6.16
N PRO A 581 -16.08 14.60 -7.05
CA PRO A 581 -15.91 14.97 -8.45
C PRO A 581 -15.35 16.39 -8.66
N THR A 582 -15.35 17.24 -7.64
CA THR A 582 -14.81 18.61 -7.72
C THR A 582 -13.32 18.71 -7.36
N LEU A 583 -12.71 17.62 -6.89
CA LEU A 583 -11.28 17.55 -6.57
C LEU A 583 -10.41 17.37 -7.82
N PRO A 584 -9.08 17.61 -7.72
CA PRO A 584 -8.14 17.38 -8.81
C PRO A 584 -8.20 15.98 -9.40
N ASP A 585 -7.94 15.87 -10.69
CA ASP A 585 -7.91 14.63 -11.44
C ASP A 585 -6.63 14.47 -12.30
N THR A 586 -6.61 13.45 -13.14
CA THR A 586 -5.49 13.17 -14.04
C THR A 586 -5.22 14.26 -15.05
N GLY A 587 -6.23 15.03 -15.46
CA GLY A 587 -6.05 16.22 -16.30
C GLY A 587 -5.25 17.33 -15.60
N ASP A 588 -5.55 17.57 -14.30
CA ASP A 588 -4.77 18.50 -13.49
C ASP A 588 -3.31 18.03 -13.33
N PHE A 589 -3.10 16.71 -13.19
CA PHE A 589 -1.75 16.14 -13.08
C PHE A 589 -0.96 16.29 -14.39
N ALA A 590 -1.60 16.07 -15.55
CA ALA A 590 -0.98 16.25 -16.86
C ALA A 590 -0.47 17.69 -17.07
N VAL A 591 -1.28 18.68 -16.70
CA VAL A 591 -0.88 20.11 -16.76
C VAL A 591 0.34 20.38 -15.88
N GLN A 592 0.36 19.87 -14.66
CA GLN A 592 1.46 20.08 -13.72
C GLN A 592 2.72 19.33 -14.11
N LEU A 593 2.59 18.08 -14.62
CA LEU A 593 3.71 17.33 -15.17
C LEU A 593 4.35 18.04 -16.34
N SER A 594 3.54 18.55 -17.27
CA SER A 594 4.05 19.31 -18.42
C SER A 594 4.82 20.54 -17.98
N SER A 595 4.28 21.28 -17.01
CA SER A 595 4.92 22.49 -16.47
C SER A 595 6.24 22.17 -15.76
N LEU A 596 6.29 21.09 -14.95
CA LEU A 596 7.47 20.76 -14.15
C LEU A 596 8.59 20.14 -14.98
N THR A 597 8.25 19.21 -15.87
CA THR A 597 9.25 18.39 -16.58
C THR A 597 9.71 19.00 -17.88
N GLY A 598 8.97 19.96 -18.43
CA GLY A 598 9.20 20.50 -19.78
C GLY A 598 8.81 19.53 -20.90
N GLN A 599 8.14 18.40 -20.54
CA GLN A 599 7.62 17.40 -21.50
C GLN A 599 6.12 17.55 -21.63
N ALA A 600 5.58 17.48 -22.84
CA ALA A 600 4.14 17.54 -23.05
C ALA A 600 3.44 16.26 -22.51
N PHE A 601 2.44 16.44 -21.63
CA PHE A 601 1.53 15.40 -21.15
C PHE A 601 0.09 15.83 -21.41
N VAL A 602 -0.75 14.90 -21.80
CA VAL A 602 -2.20 15.10 -21.94
C VAL A 602 -2.97 14.11 -21.09
N GLU A 603 -4.21 14.45 -20.71
CA GLU A 603 -5.02 13.61 -19.82
C GLU A 603 -5.20 12.18 -20.34
N ALA A 604 -5.34 12.02 -21.66
CA ALA A 604 -5.53 10.70 -22.29
C ALA A 604 -4.34 9.75 -22.08
N GLU A 605 -3.10 10.29 -21.95
CA GLU A 605 -1.90 9.47 -21.68
C GLU A 605 -1.88 8.94 -20.25
N MET A 606 -2.55 9.62 -19.31
CA MET A 606 -2.53 9.22 -17.90
C MET A 606 -3.15 7.84 -17.66
N ASP A 607 -4.19 7.49 -18.39
CA ASP A 607 -4.80 6.15 -18.28
C ASP A 607 -3.83 5.04 -18.74
N GLU A 608 -3.08 5.29 -19.83
CA GLU A 608 -2.06 4.35 -20.32
C GLU A 608 -0.88 4.24 -19.35
N ILE A 609 -0.41 5.34 -18.79
CA ILE A 609 0.65 5.34 -17.77
C ILE A 609 0.20 4.54 -16.55
N GLY A 610 -1.02 4.79 -16.05
CA GLY A 610 -1.59 4.01 -14.95
C GLY A 610 -1.68 2.52 -15.25
N ARG A 611 -2.11 2.19 -16.47
CA ARG A 611 -2.15 0.82 -16.96
C ARG A 611 -0.76 0.18 -17.03
N ASN A 612 0.27 0.90 -17.47
CA ASN A 612 1.64 0.38 -17.51
C ASN A 612 2.17 0.07 -16.09
N ILE A 613 1.86 0.94 -15.11
CA ILE A 613 2.25 0.73 -13.71
C ILE A 613 1.54 -0.51 -13.12
N SER A 614 0.23 -0.65 -13.34
CA SER A 614 -0.51 -1.85 -12.91
C SER A 614 0.00 -3.11 -13.63
N GLY A 615 0.31 -2.99 -14.91
CA GLY A 615 0.85 -4.10 -15.72
C GLY A 615 2.17 -4.65 -15.20
N ILE A 616 3.13 -3.78 -14.83
CA ILE A 616 4.41 -4.24 -14.27
C ILE A 616 4.21 -4.91 -12.90
N GLU A 617 3.22 -4.48 -12.10
CA GLU A 617 2.88 -5.13 -10.84
C GLU A 617 2.30 -6.53 -11.03
N HIS A 618 1.43 -6.72 -12.03
CA HIS A 618 0.94 -8.04 -12.42
C HIS A 618 2.08 -8.96 -12.87
N MET A 619 3.02 -8.45 -13.67
CA MET A 619 4.19 -9.20 -14.11
C MET A 619 5.09 -9.59 -12.93
N LEU A 620 5.33 -8.68 -11.97
CA LEU A 620 6.09 -8.96 -10.74
C LEU A 620 5.40 -10.05 -9.91
N ASN A 621 4.10 -9.92 -9.68
CA ASN A 621 3.33 -10.90 -8.92
C ASN A 621 3.35 -12.29 -9.58
N PHE A 622 3.29 -12.35 -10.91
CA PHE A 622 3.42 -13.61 -11.63
C PHE A 622 4.81 -14.24 -11.42
N ARG A 623 5.89 -13.45 -11.42
CA ARG A 623 7.25 -13.91 -11.07
C ARG A 623 7.31 -14.44 -9.63
N LEU A 624 6.55 -13.84 -8.71
CA LEU A 624 6.43 -14.28 -7.32
C LEU A 624 5.53 -15.53 -7.14
N GLY A 625 5.00 -16.10 -8.23
CA GLY A 625 4.20 -17.32 -8.21
C GLY A 625 2.69 -17.11 -8.12
N LEU A 626 2.21 -15.86 -8.06
CA LEU A 626 0.76 -15.58 -8.05
C LEU A 626 0.13 -15.80 -9.42
N ARG A 627 -1.13 -16.25 -9.43
CA ARG A 627 -1.91 -16.59 -10.63
C ARG A 627 -3.34 -16.05 -10.48
N ALA A 628 -4.11 -16.11 -11.56
CA ALA A 628 -5.53 -15.71 -11.58
C ALA A 628 -6.41 -16.37 -10.51
N LYS A 629 -6.05 -17.58 -10.07
CA LYS A 629 -6.74 -18.29 -8.97
C LYS A 629 -6.58 -17.60 -7.61
N ASP A 630 -5.51 -16.83 -7.42
CA ASP A 630 -5.21 -16.10 -6.20
C ASP A 630 -5.98 -14.77 -6.14
N ASP A 631 -6.57 -14.33 -7.26
CA ASP A 631 -7.55 -13.24 -7.34
C ASP A 631 -8.92 -13.75 -6.89
N THR A 632 -9.05 -14.00 -5.60
CA THR A 632 -10.25 -14.54 -4.97
C THR A 632 -10.59 -13.77 -3.70
N LEU A 633 -11.61 -14.20 -2.98
CA LEU A 633 -12.07 -13.58 -1.74
C LEU A 633 -12.08 -14.60 -0.59
N PRO A 634 -12.08 -14.16 0.67
CA PRO A 634 -12.23 -15.04 1.81
C PRO A 634 -13.49 -15.92 1.69
N ARG A 635 -13.36 -17.17 2.11
CA ARG A 635 -14.43 -18.18 2.06
C ARG A 635 -15.74 -17.66 2.65
N ARG A 636 -15.67 -16.99 3.79
CA ARG A 636 -16.83 -16.41 4.50
C ARG A 636 -17.72 -15.57 3.60
N TRP A 637 -17.17 -14.73 2.74
CA TRP A 637 -17.96 -13.84 1.91
C TRP A 637 -18.76 -14.56 0.81
N PHE A 638 -18.36 -15.75 0.42
CA PHE A 638 -19.12 -16.61 -0.48
C PHE A 638 -20.16 -17.47 0.22
N GLU A 639 -19.91 -17.88 1.46
CA GLU A 639 -20.69 -18.91 2.14
C GLU A 639 -21.65 -18.34 3.19
N GLU A 640 -21.27 -17.29 3.91
CA GLU A 640 -22.05 -16.72 5.00
C GLU A 640 -22.81 -15.45 4.54
N ALA A 641 -24.14 -15.50 4.58
CA ALA A 641 -24.98 -14.35 4.27
C ALA A 641 -24.99 -13.35 5.43
N LEU A 642 -25.23 -12.07 5.10
CA LEU A 642 -25.45 -11.02 6.08
C LEU A 642 -26.73 -11.31 6.89
N THR A 643 -26.68 -11.11 8.19
CA THR A 643 -27.78 -11.43 9.10
C THR A 643 -28.65 -10.22 9.43
N GLU A 644 -28.20 -8.99 9.12
CA GLU A 644 -28.84 -7.76 9.56
C GLU A 644 -28.75 -6.64 8.50
N GLY A 645 -29.48 -5.56 8.72
CA GLY A 645 -29.48 -4.35 7.92
C GLY A 645 -30.26 -4.45 6.61
N PRO A 646 -30.17 -3.41 5.76
CA PRO A 646 -30.94 -3.32 4.52
C PRO A 646 -30.57 -4.38 3.48
N PHE A 647 -29.44 -5.08 3.66
CA PHE A 647 -28.94 -6.12 2.77
C PHE A 647 -28.89 -7.49 3.44
N ALA A 648 -29.73 -7.74 4.48
CA ALA A 648 -29.82 -9.07 5.10
C ALA A 648 -30.12 -10.15 4.05
N GLY A 649 -29.39 -11.27 4.10
CA GLY A 649 -29.43 -12.33 3.10
C GLY A 649 -28.39 -12.22 1.97
N GLU A 650 -27.76 -11.07 1.80
CA GLU A 650 -26.72 -10.89 0.78
C GLU A 650 -25.42 -11.64 1.13
N LYS A 651 -24.82 -12.20 0.10
CA LYS A 651 -23.44 -12.73 0.09
C LYS A 651 -22.87 -12.57 -1.32
N ILE A 652 -21.61 -12.91 -1.50
CA ILE A 652 -21.02 -12.93 -2.83
C ILE A 652 -21.46 -14.21 -3.54
N ASP A 653 -22.16 -14.08 -4.68
CA ASP A 653 -22.39 -15.21 -5.58
C ASP A 653 -21.09 -15.53 -6.33
N ARG A 654 -20.60 -16.76 -6.18
CA ARG A 654 -19.31 -17.17 -6.76
C ARG A 654 -19.31 -17.10 -8.28
N LYS A 655 -20.40 -17.51 -8.92
CA LYS A 655 -20.51 -17.51 -10.40
C LYS A 655 -20.51 -16.08 -10.95
N GLU A 656 -21.30 -15.20 -10.36
CA GLU A 656 -21.36 -13.80 -10.75
C GLU A 656 -20.03 -13.08 -10.48
N PHE A 657 -19.37 -13.40 -9.37
CA PHE A 657 -18.05 -12.87 -9.06
C PHE A 657 -16.98 -13.28 -10.07
N GLU A 658 -16.91 -14.58 -10.43
CA GLU A 658 -15.95 -15.07 -11.45
C GLU A 658 -16.24 -14.44 -12.82
N ALA A 659 -17.50 -14.28 -13.19
CA ALA A 659 -17.89 -13.60 -14.42
C ALA A 659 -17.48 -12.11 -14.41
N MET A 660 -17.67 -11.41 -13.30
CA MET A 660 -17.25 -10.01 -13.13
C MET A 660 -15.72 -9.88 -13.21
N LYS A 661 -14.97 -10.80 -12.57
CA LYS A 661 -13.50 -10.85 -12.62
C LYS A 661 -13.01 -11.09 -14.07
N ALA A 662 -13.61 -12.00 -14.80
CA ALA A 662 -13.27 -12.25 -16.20
C ALA A 662 -13.51 -11.02 -17.09
N ARG A 663 -14.61 -10.28 -16.86
CA ARG A 663 -14.85 -8.99 -17.54
C ARG A 663 -13.80 -7.95 -17.16
N PHE A 664 -13.39 -7.89 -15.89
CA PHE A 664 -12.30 -7.00 -15.44
C PHE A 664 -11.00 -7.30 -16.17
N TYR A 665 -10.61 -8.57 -16.29
CA TYR A 665 -9.44 -8.96 -17.06
C TYR A 665 -9.52 -8.49 -18.51
N THR A 666 -10.67 -8.69 -19.15
CA THR A 666 -10.91 -8.25 -20.53
C THR A 666 -10.75 -6.74 -20.69
N VAL A 667 -11.42 -5.93 -19.85
CA VAL A 667 -11.38 -4.46 -19.97
C VAL A 667 -10.05 -3.86 -19.58
N THR A 668 -9.27 -4.55 -18.72
CA THR A 668 -7.92 -4.15 -18.34
C THR A 668 -6.89 -4.53 -19.40
N GLY A 669 -7.18 -5.58 -20.19
CA GLY A 669 -6.28 -6.17 -21.18
C GLY A 669 -5.33 -7.19 -20.54
N LEU A 670 -5.81 -7.89 -19.52
CA LEU A 670 -5.13 -9.05 -18.93
C LEU A 670 -5.64 -10.33 -19.62
N ASN A 671 -4.78 -11.34 -19.67
CA ASN A 671 -5.16 -12.68 -20.11
C ASN A 671 -5.76 -13.49 -18.94
N SER A 672 -6.14 -14.76 -19.21
CA SER A 672 -6.76 -15.65 -18.22
C SER A 672 -5.88 -15.98 -17.01
N GLU A 673 -4.57 -15.77 -17.10
CA GLU A 673 -3.60 -15.95 -16.00
C GLU A 673 -3.38 -14.68 -15.17
N GLY A 674 -4.05 -13.57 -15.51
CA GLY A 674 -3.88 -12.28 -14.84
C GLY A 674 -2.62 -11.51 -15.29
N LEU A 675 -1.99 -11.89 -16.39
CA LEU A 675 -0.87 -11.19 -17.01
C LEU A 675 -1.36 -10.21 -18.10
N PRO A 676 -0.61 -9.15 -18.41
CA PRO A 676 -0.83 -8.37 -19.61
C PRO A 676 -0.95 -9.26 -20.85
N ALA A 677 -1.96 -9.01 -21.69
CA ALA A 677 -2.10 -9.72 -22.97
C ALA A 677 -0.85 -9.53 -23.84
N THR A 678 -0.54 -10.50 -24.70
CA THR A 678 0.76 -10.67 -25.35
C THR A 678 1.38 -9.38 -25.90
N ASP A 679 0.65 -8.62 -26.72
CA ASP A 679 1.22 -7.41 -27.37
C ASP A 679 1.54 -6.32 -26.35
N TRP A 680 0.72 -6.17 -25.30
CA TRP A 680 0.98 -5.25 -24.21
C TRP A 680 2.13 -5.75 -23.34
N HIS A 681 2.20 -7.06 -23.06
CA HIS A 681 3.31 -7.69 -22.33
C HIS A 681 4.65 -7.45 -23.04
N GLU A 682 4.72 -7.67 -24.36
CA GLU A 682 5.93 -7.39 -25.14
C GLU A 682 6.34 -5.91 -25.09
N LYS A 683 5.36 -4.99 -25.23
CA LYS A 683 5.60 -3.56 -25.11
C LYS A 683 6.17 -3.21 -23.74
N LEU A 684 5.56 -3.69 -22.65
CA LEU A 684 6.03 -3.47 -21.30
C LEU A 684 7.41 -4.06 -21.07
N SER A 685 7.67 -5.28 -21.51
CA SER A 685 8.97 -5.91 -21.38
C SER A 685 10.09 -5.06 -21.99
N ARG A 686 9.86 -4.52 -23.20
CA ARG A 686 10.82 -3.60 -23.84
C ARG A 686 11.03 -2.31 -23.03
N LEU A 687 9.96 -1.71 -22.50
CA LEU A 687 10.04 -0.50 -21.67
C LEU A 687 10.77 -0.76 -20.35
N ILE A 688 10.61 -1.96 -19.77
CA ILE A 688 11.15 -2.29 -18.45
C ILE A 688 12.60 -2.77 -18.55
N THR A 689 12.88 -3.75 -19.41
CA THR A 689 14.18 -4.43 -19.45
C THR A 689 15.00 -4.07 -20.70
N GLY A 690 14.40 -3.44 -21.69
CA GLY A 690 15.01 -3.23 -23.02
C GLY A 690 15.00 -4.48 -23.90
N PHE A 691 14.40 -5.59 -23.44
CA PHE A 691 14.41 -6.89 -24.11
C PHE A 691 13.00 -7.51 -24.14
N SER A 692 12.69 -8.19 -25.24
CA SER A 692 11.46 -8.97 -25.38
C SER A 692 11.63 -10.03 -26.46
N LEU A 693 11.27 -11.27 -26.15
CA LEU A 693 11.15 -12.37 -27.12
C LEU A 693 9.77 -12.99 -27.02
N ARG A 694 9.15 -13.23 -28.17
CA ARG A 694 7.90 -13.98 -28.29
C ARG A 694 8.21 -15.45 -28.59
N VAL A 695 7.78 -16.34 -27.70
CA VAL A 695 7.93 -17.79 -27.86
C VAL A 695 6.57 -18.42 -28.09
N GLU A 696 6.38 -19.04 -29.23
CA GLU A 696 5.18 -19.79 -29.60
C GLU A 696 5.33 -21.25 -29.19
N LEU A 697 4.36 -21.74 -28.43
CA LEU A 697 4.29 -23.14 -27.98
C LEU A 697 3.38 -23.93 -28.90
N PRO A 698 3.65 -25.20 -29.18
CA PRO A 698 2.84 -26.02 -30.09
C PRO A 698 1.49 -26.44 -29.46
N ARG A 699 1.35 -26.33 -28.15
CA ARG A 699 0.13 -26.57 -27.40
C ARG A 699 0.09 -25.72 -26.16
N PRO A 700 -1.09 -25.50 -25.53
CA PRO A 700 -1.18 -24.88 -24.21
C PRO A 700 -0.33 -25.65 -23.19
N LEU A 701 0.39 -24.90 -22.34
CA LEU A 701 1.11 -25.42 -21.19
C LEU A 701 0.59 -24.74 -19.92
N PRO A 702 0.78 -25.36 -18.73
CA PRO A 702 0.55 -24.68 -17.46
C PRO A 702 1.29 -23.33 -17.41
N GLY A 703 0.59 -22.27 -17.06
CA GLY A 703 1.10 -20.89 -17.07
C GLY A 703 1.16 -20.20 -18.45
N ALA A 704 0.82 -20.90 -19.53
CA ALA A 704 0.76 -20.35 -20.89
C ALA A 704 -0.41 -20.92 -21.70
N PRO A 705 -1.66 -20.67 -21.32
CA PRO A 705 -2.85 -21.21 -22.00
C PRO A 705 -3.04 -20.68 -23.42
N GLU A 706 -2.53 -19.49 -23.72
CA GLU A 706 -2.57 -18.85 -25.06
C GLU A 706 -1.50 -19.37 -26.04
N GLN A 707 -0.72 -20.38 -25.63
CA GLN A 707 0.38 -20.95 -26.43
C GLN A 707 1.48 -19.93 -26.77
N ILE A 708 1.56 -18.85 -26.00
CA ILE A 708 2.58 -17.81 -26.18
C ILE A 708 3.19 -17.46 -24.82
N VAL A 709 4.50 -17.34 -24.80
CA VAL A 709 5.28 -16.86 -23.64
C VAL A 709 6.13 -15.69 -24.07
N VAL A 710 6.13 -14.63 -23.27
CA VAL A 710 7.03 -13.49 -23.46
C VAL A 710 8.23 -13.64 -22.53
N ILE A 711 9.44 -13.72 -23.08
CA ILE A 711 10.70 -13.68 -22.34
C ILE A 711 11.16 -12.23 -22.29
N ASP A 712 11.33 -11.72 -21.10
CA ASP A 712 11.63 -10.32 -20.79
C ASP A 712 13.00 -10.15 -20.07
N GLU A 713 13.77 -11.22 -20.01
CA GLU A 713 15.17 -11.21 -19.58
C GLU A 713 16.11 -11.39 -20.78
N THR A 714 17.27 -10.75 -20.73
CA THR A 714 18.23 -10.83 -21.81
C THR A 714 18.78 -12.25 -21.95
N VAL A 715 18.53 -12.88 -23.08
CA VAL A 715 19.08 -14.18 -23.46
C VAL A 715 19.88 -14.02 -24.75
N GLY A 716 21.04 -14.63 -24.83
CA GLY A 716 21.96 -14.48 -25.97
C GLY A 716 21.94 -15.66 -26.96
N ASP A 717 21.38 -16.79 -26.53
CA ASP A 717 21.35 -18.02 -27.30
C ASP A 717 20.18 -18.92 -26.92
N VAL A 718 19.98 -20.00 -27.66
CA VAL A 718 18.87 -20.94 -27.46
C VAL A 718 18.99 -21.70 -26.13
N THR A 719 20.19 -21.93 -25.62
CA THR A 719 20.35 -22.60 -24.32
C THR A 719 19.90 -21.71 -23.20
N ALA A 720 20.32 -20.44 -23.23
CA ALA A 720 19.84 -19.44 -22.25
C ALA A 720 18.31 -19.23 -22.36
N LEU A 721 17.75 -19.27 -23.57
CA LEU A 721 16.31 -19.21 -23.80
C LEU A 721 15.56 -20.38 -23.15
N ARG A 722 16.07 -21.62 -23.26
CA ARG A 722 15.46 -22.79 -22.61
C ARG A 722 15.45 -22.64 -21.09
N GLN A 723 16.52 -22.12 -20.51
CA GLN A 723 16.58 -21.84 -19.07
C GLN A 723 15.60 -20.73 -18.65
N ALA A 724 15.45 -19.69 -19.46
CA ALA A 724 14.48 -18.63 -19.24
C ALA A 724 13.03 -19.15 -19.28
N LEU A 725 12.70 -20.03 -20.23
CA LEU A 725 11.39 -20.68 -20.32
C LEU A 725 11.09 -21.52 -19.08
N LEU A 726 12.06 -22.29 -18.57
CA LEU A 726 11.89 -23.09 -17.36
C LEU A 726 11.62 -22.21 -16.12
N ARG A 727 12.27 -21.07 -16.02
CA ARG A 727 12.00 -20.10 -14.94
C ARG A 727 10.62 -19.48 -15.07
N LYS A 728 10.19 -19.14 -16.29
CA LYS A 728 8.87 -18.55 -16.55
C LYS A 728 7.71 -19.53 -16.35
N LEU A 729 7.92 -20.79 -16.65
CA LEU A 729 6.90 -21.84 -16.57
C LEU A 729 7.38 -23.02 -15.73
N PRO A 730 7.63 -22.84 -14.42
CA PRO A 730 8.13 -23.91 -13.56
C PRO A 730 7.13 -25.08 -13.44
N GLU A 731 5.84 -24.80 -13.58
CA GLU A 731 4.76 -25.81 -13.55
C GLU A 731 4.79 -26.72 -14.79
N ALA A 732 5.36 -26.24 -15.90
CA ALA A 732 5.55 -27.00 -17.14
C ALA A 732 6.97 -27.56 -17.30
N ALA A 733 7.81 -27.52 -16.25
CA ALA A 733 9.21 -27.89 -16.33
C ALA A 733 9.43 -29.34 -16.82
N ALA A 734 8.58 -30.29 -16.43
CA ALA A 734 8.66 -31.67 -16.88
C ALA A 734 8.49 -31.77 -18.41
N GLU A 735 7.58 -30.99 -18.98
CA GLU A 735 7.29 -30.96 -20.42
C GLU A 735 8.35 -30.19 -21.20
N LEU A 736 8.87 -29.08 -20.64
CA LEU A 736 9.89 -28.24 -21.27
C LEU A 736 11.29 -28.88 -21.22
N ASN A 737 11.58 -29.69 -20.21
CA ASN A 737 12.84 -30.46 -20.10
C ASN A 737 12.89 -31.69 -21.01
N ASP A 738 11.74 -32.15 -21.51
CA ASP A 738 11.70 -33.23 -22.49
C ASP A 738 12.38 -32.77 -23.78
N LYS A 739 13.40 -33.50 -24.23
CA LYS A 739 14.14 -33.23 -25.48
C LYS A 739 13.29 -33.43 -26.74
N SER A 740 11.98 -33.55 -26.61
CA SER A 740 11.00 -33.73 -27.70
C SER A 740 10.73 -32.45 -28.52
N TRP A 741 11.39 -31.35 -28.20
CA TRP A 741 11.16 -30.07 -28.85
C TRP A 741 12.42 -29.51 -29.51
N ASN A 742 12.32 -29.18 -30.80
CA ASN A 742 13.26 -28.34 -31.50
C ASN A 742 12.89 -26.86 -31.38
N VAL A 743 13.85 -25.97 -31.58
CA VAL A 743 13.63 -24.53 -31.61
C VAL A 743 13.79 -24.00 -33.03
N ALA A 744 12.85 -23.19 -33.48
CA ALA A 744 13.00 -22.38 -34.68
C ALA A 744 13.11 -20.91 -34.28
N VAL A 745 14.10 -20.21 -34.85
CA VAL A 745 14.32 -18.77 -34.68
C VAL A 745 13.97 -18.09 -36.01
N ASN A 746 12.96 -17.20 -36.00
CA ASN A 746 12.47 -16.53 -37.21
C ASN A 746 12.11 -17.50 -38.35
N GLY A 747 11.59 -18.68 -38.02
CA GLY A 747 11.21 -19.73 -38.95
C GLY A 747 12.38 -20.67 -39.38
N ALA A 748 13.60 -20.41 -38.98
CA ALA A 748 14.76 -21.29 -39.27
C ALA A 748 14.96 -22.27 -38.11
N MET A 749 14.95 -23.60 -38.44
CA MET A 749 15.15 -24.65 -37.43
C MET A 749 16.60 -24.69 -36.93
N VAL A 750 16.77 -24.74 -35.62
CA VAL A 750 18.06 -24.98 -34.97
C VAL A 750 18.24 -26.47 -34.71
N LEU A 751 18.82 -27.17 -35.68
CA LEU A 751 18.99 -28.64 -35.64
C LEU A 751 20.26 -29.12 -34.94
N SER A 752 21.28 -28.25 -34.85
CA SER A 752 22.52 -28.50 -34.13
C SER A 752 23.14 -27.17 -33.69
N GLY A 753 23.91 -27.19 -32.60
CA GLY A 753 24.62 -25.99 -32.15
C GLY A 753 23.77 -25.00 -31.39
N GLU A 754 22.80 -25.45 -30.56
CA GLU A 754 21.96 -24.60 -29.73
C GLU A 754 22.74 -23.54 -28.90
N LEU A 755 23.95 -23.91 -28.42
CA LEU A 755 24.85 -23.03 -27.70
C LEU A 755 25.36 -21.85 -28.53
N THR A 756 25.36 -21.98 -29.86
CA THR A 756 25.87 -20.96 -30.79
C THR A 756 24.79 -20.23 -31.57
N ALA A 757 23.55 -20.76 -31.54
CA ALA A 757 22.42 -20.11 -32.20
C ALA A 757 22.00 -18.87 -31.39
N ARG A 758 22.32 -17.69 -31.92
CA ARG A 758 22.02 -16.40 -31.26
C ARG A 758 20.55 -16.06 -31.32
N VAL A 759 20.09 -15.42 -30.25
CA VAL A 759 18.73 -14.89 -30.09
C VAL A 759 18.84 -13.42 -29.69
N SER A 760 17.98 -12.59 -30.27
CA SER A 760 17.98 -11.14 -30.06
C SER A 760 16.57 -10.66 -29.73
N SER A 761 16.48 -9.50 -29.06
CA SER A 761 15.19 -8.88 -28.79
C SER A 761 14.39 -8.66 -30.09
N GLY A 762 13.13 -9.06 -30.11
CA GLY A 762 12.25 -8.99 -31.27
C GLY A 762 12.26 -10.23 -32.16
N ASP A 763 13.14 -11.20 -31.93
CA ASP A 763 13.06 -12.48 -32.65
C ASP A 763 11.76 -13.24 -32.32
N ARG A 764 11.23 -13.95 -33.30
CA ARG A 764 10.11 -14.87 -33.13
C ARG A 764 10.63 -16.28 -32.95
N ILE A 765 10.32 -16.86 -31.82
CA ILE A 765 10.73 -18.22 -31.46
C ILE A 765 9.53 -19.15 -31.56
N THR A 766 9.72 -20.32 -32.15
CA THR A 766 8.69 -21.36 -32.18
C THR A 766 9.27 -22.66 -31.65
N LEU A 767 8.63 -23.29 -30.67
CA LEU A 767 8.93 -24.64 -30.24
C LEU A 767 8.21 -25.64 -31.17
N VAL A 768 8.98 -26.52 -31.79
CA VAL A 768 8.44 -27.47 -32.77
C VAL A 768 8.61 -28.90 -32.24
N PRO A 769 7.53 -29.70 -32.16
CA PRO A 769 7.63 -31.09 -31.68
C PRO A 769 8.56 -31.90 -32.55
N ILE A 770 9.40 -32.74 -31.93
CA ILE A 770 10.16 -33.76 -32.65
C ILE A 770 9.20 -34.93 -32.91
N ILE A 771 8.78 -35.09 -34.13
CA ILE A 771 7.97 -36.25 -34.53
C ILE A 771 8.95 -37.45 -34.60
N ALA A 772 8.93 -38.30 -33.60
CA ALA A 772 9.65 -39.56 -33.61
C ALA A 772 8.90 -40.49 -34.60
N GLY A 773 9.48 -40.64 -35.81
CA GLY A 773 8.90 -41.60 -36.71
C GLY A 773 9.27 -41.37 -38.19
N GLY A 774 9.94 -42.26 -38.75
CA GLY A 774 10.06 -42.51 -40.14
C GLY A 774 11.05 -43.61 -40.36
#